data_cdb27e8740a15fb4223fcd895acf4d71
#
_entry.id   cdb27e8740a15fb4223fcd895acf4d71
#
_cell.length_a   1.000
_cell.length_b   1.000
_cell.length_c   1.000
_cell.angle_alpha   90.00
_cell.angle_beta   90.00
_cell.angle_gamma   90.00
#
_symmetry.space_group_name_H-M   'P 1'
#
loop_
_entity.id
_entity.type
_entity.pdbx_description
1 polymer ?
#
loop_
_entity_poly.entity_id
_entity_poly.type
_entity_poly.pdbx_seq_one_letter_code
_entity_poly.pdbx_strand_id
1 'polypeptide(L)'
;MSTEVHPGTATPASSQAFRNMVRPFASLRRADVPTVGGKGANLGEMTAAGLPVPPGFVLSIDAYEAFCNANELGPRIGAELKGIAPNDPTALDKTSAKLREIILGGIMPDGLRAAIEEAYASLVKQDATRPRVAVRSSATAEDTAQFSFAGMFESFLNVSGADGVVDAVKKCWASTFGARVLYYRISQGMPGEMPVAVIVQRMVNSEKAGVMFTTDPATRDSSRMVIEAAWGLGESVVQGAVTPDRHVLDKKSLEVLSTTIAEKEFLLTWDEASKSNKRVELAGDPRAKAPVLTANELQTLGTLARRAEEHYGKPQDLEFAIEGSEIFLTQSRPITTLEPTARPATPSAAPGPLVHGLGASPGVAAGTVRVLQSPADEASMEQGDVLVTRMTSPDWVPIMRRAAAIVTDAGGMTSHAAIVARELGVPCVVGTRDGTRVLTTGTLVTVDGSAGTVIAGASAPEGAAAALADTNNWPARRRAEARLVTATRVYVNLGEPDRAAEVARMDVDGIGLLRAEFMIPEALEHTHPKAFLKAQSGDEFVKRMAESLRVFARAFDPRPVIYRAMDFRSNEFRNLKGGEEFEPQEANPMIGYRGCFRYTREPELFALELRALAEVRRDFENLHLMIPFVRTGHELETCLRLVAESPLGGDSHLERWIMAEVPSVVYWLPKYVEMGITGVSIGSNDLTQLMLGVDRDSALFGSAYDERDPAVLDAIKSIITECRRLGITCSICGQAPSVHPEYAERLVEWGIDSISVNVDAIDR
;
A
#
# COMPACT_ATOMS: atom_id res chain seq x y z
N MET A 1 15.92 -31.00 -57.45
CA MET A 1 15.45 -29.60 -57.46
C MET A 1 15.30 -29.20 -56.00
N SER A 2 16.33 -28.53 -55.48
CA SER A 2 16.39 -28.04 -54.11
C SER A 2 15.73 -26.67 -54.09
N THR A 3 14.70 -26.50 -53.33
CA THR A 3 14.10 -25.18 -53.05
C THR A 3 14.76 -24.56 -51.85
N GLU A 4 15.64 -23.58 -52.09
CA GLU A 4 16.15 -22.68 -51.08
C GLU A 4 15.01 -21.85 -50.50
N VAL A 5 14.77 -21.95 -49.18
CA VAL A 5 13.87 -21.08 -48.42
C VAL A 5 14.70 -19.82 -48.04
N HIS A 6 14.40 -18.72 -48.69
CA HIS A 6 14.91 -17.39 -48.31
C HIS A 6 14.28 -16.98 -46.97
N PRO A 7 15.06 -16.38 -46.04
CA PRO A 7 14.48 -15.81 -44.83
C PRO A 7 13.62 -14.60 -45.17
N GLY A 8 12.36 -14.65 -44.76
CA GLY A 8 11.35 -13.63 -45.04
C GLY A 8 11.73 -12.28 -44.43
N THR A 9 11.83 -11.29 -45.27
CA THR A 9 11.90 -9.87 -44.89
C THR A 9 10.61 -9.49 -44.20
N ALA A 10 10.74 -9.05 -42.94
CA ALA A 10 9.60 -8.54 -42.12
C ALA A 10 8.83 -7.46 -42.90
N THR A 11 7.50 -7.59 -42.97
CA THR A 11 6.64 -6.64 -43.66
C THR A 11 6.68 -5.27 -42.97
N PRO A 12 6.60 -4.13 -43.72
CA PRO A 12 6.68 -2.76 -43.15
C PRO A 12 5.70 -2.48 -42.00
N ALA A 13 4.54 -3.13 -41.99
CA ALA A 13 3.54 -3.00 -40.93
C ALA A 13 4.01 -3.58 -39.57
N SER A 14 4.82 -4.65 -39.57
CA SER A 14 5.34 -5.23 -38.33
C SER A 14 6.46 -4.39 -37.68
N SER A 15 7.28 -3.72 -38.49
CA SER A 15 8.36 -2.85 -37.98
C SER A 15 7.82 -1.59 -37.29
N GLN A 16 6.72 -1.02 -37.78
CA GLN A 16 6.08 0.15 -37.18
C GLN A 16 5.43 -0.18 -35.84
N ALA A 17 4.86 -1.37 -35.69
CA ALA A 17 4.26 -1.84 -34.42
C ALA A 17 5.34 -1.86 -33.30
N PHE A 18 6.51 -2.41 -33.54
CA PHE A 18 7.60 -2.44 -32.57
C PHE A 18 8.15 -1.05 -32.23
N ARG A 19 8.20 -0.12 -33.20
CA ARG A 19 8.58 1.27 -32.93
C ARG A 19 7.60 1.97 -31.99
N ASN A 20 6.31 1.67 -32.10
CA ASN A 20 5.30 2.24 -31.21
C ASN A 20 5.38 1.73 -29.75
N MET A 21 6.06 0.59 -29.54
CA MET A 21 6.33 0.04 -28.20
C MET A 21 7.50 0.72 -27.50
N VAL A 22 8.33 1.51 -28.23
CA VAL A 22 9.48 2.24 -27.71
C VAL A 22 9.18 3.74 -27.78
N ARG A 23 8.83 4.33 -26.64
CA ARG A 23 8.23 5.67 -26.56
C ARG A 23 9.17 6.67 -25.88
N PRO A 24 9.61 7.75 -26.56
CA PRO A 24 10.43 8.80 -25.94
C PRO A 24 9.62 9.55 -24.88
N PHE A 25 10.27 10.03 -23.80
CA PHE A 25 9.61 10.76 -22.70
C PHE A 25 8.77 11.94 -23.20
N ALA A 26 9.22 12.68 -24.20
CA ALA A 26 8.47 13.81 -24.77
C ALA A 26 7.08 13.44 -25.30
N SER A 27 6.85 12.17 -25.69
CA SER A 27 5.56 11.66 -26.15
C SER A 27 4.65 11.14 -25.05
N LEU A 28 5.13 11.04 -23.81
CA LEU A 28 4.42 10.42 -22.68
C LEU A 28 3.72 11.47 -21.83
N ARG A 29 2.59 11.06 -21.25
CA ARG A 29 1.78 11.86 -20.32
C ARG A 29 1.30 10.99 -19.16
N ARG A 30 0.77 11.60 -18.13
CA ARG A 30 0.20 10.91 -16.96
C ARG A 30 -0.86 9.87 -17.32
N ALA A 31 -1.62 10.08 -18.40
CA ALA A 31 -2.61 9.13 -18.90
C ALA A 31 -2.00 7.83 -19.43
N ASP A 32 -0.69 7.79 -19.69
CA ASP A 32 0.00 6.61 -20.22
C ASP A 32 0.42 5.59 -19.13
N VAL A 33 0.12 5.84 -17.85
CA VAL A 33 0.43 4.91 -16.73
C VAL A 33 0.07 3.46 -17.04
N PRO A 34 -1.10 3.13 -17.62
CA PRO A 34 -1.46 1.75 -17.93
C PRO A 34 -0.51 1.03 -18.89
N THR A 35 0.24 1.76 -19.73
CA THR A 35 1.12 1.20 -20.75
C THR A 35 2.60 1.35 -20.44
N VAL A 36 2.99 2.37 -19.67
CA VAL A 36 4.41 2.69 -19.42
C VAL A 36 4.78 2.68 -17.93
N GLY A 37 3.83 2.36 -17.05
CA GLY A 37 4.00 2.37 -15.60
C GLY A 37 4.09 3.78 -15.00
N GLY A 38 3.99 3.86 -13.67
CA GLY A 38 3.96 5.13 -12.94
C GLY A 38 5.21 5.97 -13.14
N LYS A 39 6.40 5.38 -12.98
CA LYS A 39 7.68 6.09 -13.17
C LYS A 39 7.87 6.61 -14.60
N GLY A 40 7.55 5.78 -15.61
CA GLY A 40 7.68 6.17 -17.02
C GLY A 40 6.75 7.33 -17.38
N ALA A 41 5.50 7.27 -16.95
CA ALA A 41 4.50 8.32 -17.17
C ALA A 41 4.90 9.64 -16.46
N ASN A 42 5.40 9.57 -15.23
CA ASN A 42 5.85 10.75 -14.47
C ASN A 42 7.08 11.40 -15.11
N LEU A 43 8.06 10.63 -15.62
CA LEU A 43 9.20 11.19 -16.38
C LEU A 43 8.72 11.93 -17.64
N GLY A 44 7.75 11.36 -18.36
CA GLY A 44 7.12 12.02 -19.50
C GLY A 44 6.39 13.30 -19.11
N GLU A 45 5.61 13.26 -18.04
CA GLU A 45 4.86 14.41 -17.53
C GLU A 45 5.79 15.55 -17.09
N MET A 46 6.85 15.23 -16.31
CA MET A 46 7.86 16.23 -15.94
C MET A 46 8.57 16.83 -17.16
N THR A 47 8.85 16.01 -18.18
CA THR A 47 9.45 16.49 -19.44
C THR A 47 8.51 17.47 -20.14
N ALA A 48 7.20 17.17 -20.19
CA ALA A 48 6.19 18.05 -20.78
C ALA A 48 6.00 19.35 -19.99
N ALA A 49 6.16 19.30 -18.66
CA ALA A 49 6.15 20.47 -17.79
C ALA A 49 7.41 21.35 -17.91
N GLY A 50 8.37 20.99 -18.75
CA GLY A 50 9.64 21.72 -18.93
C GLY A 50 10.54 21.65 -17.70
N LEU A 51 10.42 20.63 -16.88
CA LEU A 51 11.35 20.32 -15.80
C LEU A 51 12.62 19.67 -16.35
N PRO A 52 13.78 19.85 -15.71
CA PRO A 52 15.07 19.36 -16.21
C PRO A 52 15.21 17.85 -16.00
N VAL A 53 14.58 17.05 -16.86
CA VAL A 53 14.63 15.60 -16.84
C VAL A 53 15.70 15.10 -17.81
N PRO A 54 16.62 14.20 -17.42
CA PRO A 54 17.54 13.57 -18.38
C PRO A 54 16.74 12.86 -19.48
N PRO A 55 17.08 13.04 -20.76
CA PRO A 55 16.32 12.44 -21.86
C PRO A 55 16.33 10.91 -21.80
N GLY A 56 15.29 10.30 -22.36
CA GLY A 56 15.14 8.86 -22.37
C GLY A 56 13.90 8.38 -23.11
N PHE A 57 13.66 7.09 -23.07
CA PHE A 57 12.50 6.42 -23.64
C PHE A 57 12.00 5.30 -22.72
N VAL A 58 10.79 4.83 -22.97
CA VAL A 58 10.19 3.71 -22.26
C VAL A 58 9.82 2.62 -23.25
N LEU A 59 10.18 1.38 -22.91
CA LEU A 59 9.58 0.20 -23.53
C LEU A 59 8.25 -0.05 -22.83
N SER A 60 7.14 -0.02 -23.57
CA SER A 60 5.81 -0.25 -23.02
C SER A 60 5.62 -1.69 -22.55
N ILE A 61 4.54 -1.94 -21.83
CA ILE A 61 4.11 -3.30 -21.44
C ILE A 61 3.95 -4.19 -22.66
N ASP A 62 3.45 -3.64 -23.79
CA ASP A 62 3.29 -4.40 -25.03
C ASP A 62 4.63 -4.97 -25.54
N ALA A 63 5.76 -4.31 -25.24
CA ALA A 63 7.09 -4.81 -25.58
C ALA A 63 7.44 -6.08 -24.79
N TYR A 64 7.09 -6.12 -23.50
CA TYR A 64 7.23 -7.33 -22.68
C TYR A 64 6.33 -8.45 -23.20
N GLU A 65 5.07 -8.17 -23.49
CA GLU A 65 4.13 -9.15 -24.04
C GLU A 65 4.60 -9.69 -25.39
N ALA A 66 5.08 -8.80 -26.27
CA ALA A 66 5.63 -9.23 -27.57
C ALA A 66 6.86 -10.14 -27.41
N PHE A 67 7.74 -9.85 -26.43
CA PHE A 67 8.87 -10.70 -26.09
C PHE A 67 8.41 -12.06 -25.54
N CYS A 68 7.46 -12.09 -24.61
CA CYS A 68 6.91 -13.32 -24.03
C CYS A 68 6.22 -14.19 -25.08
N ASN A 69 5.42 -13.58 -25.96
CA ASN A 69 4.70 -14.28 -27.02
C ASN A 69 5.67 -14.88 -28.07
N ALA A 70 6.70 -14.14 -28.48
CA ALA A 70 7.68 -14.63 -29.45
C ALA A 70 8.51 -15.81 -28.93
N ASN A 71 8.64 -15.97 -27.62
CA ASN A 71 9.38 -17.05 -26.96
C ASN A 71 8.50 -18.09 -26.29
N GLU A 72 7.17 -18.01 -26.42
CA GLU A 72 6.18 -18.90 -25.80
C GLU A 72 6.40 -19.05 -24.26
N LEU A 73 6.69 -17.91 -23.58
CA LEU A 73 7.08 -17.93 -22.17
C LEU A 73 5.88 -18.10 -21.22
N GLY A 74 4.71 -17.59 -21.57
CA GLY A 74 3.52 -17.60 -20.69
C GLY A 74 3.18 -19.00 -20.14
N PRO A 75 3.07 -20.07 -20.97
CA PRO A 75 2.81 -21.42 -20.47
C PRO A 75 3.94 -21.95 -19.55
N ARG A 76 5.19 -21.59 -19.84
CA ARG A 76 6.37 -22.02 -19.05
C ARG A 76 6.39 -21.34 -17.70
N ILE A 77 6.15 -20.02 -17.66
CA ILE A 77 6.03 -19.23 -16.43
C ILE A 77 4.86 -19.73 -15.58
N GLY A 78 3.68 -19.91 -16.21
CA GLY A 78 2.50 -20.42 -15.51
C GLY A 78 2.68 -21.81 -14.91
N ALA A 79 3.47 -22.69 -15.56
CA ALA A 79 3.77 -24.00 -15.03
C ALA A 79 4.66 -23.94 -13.76
N GLU A 80 5.64 -23.03 -13.73
CA GLU A 80 6.55 -22.86 -12.59
C GLU A 80 5.86 -22.14 -11.40
N LEU A 81 4.88 -21.29 -11.66
CA LEU A 81 4.13 -20.59 -10.61
C LEU A 81 3.06 -21.46 -9.94
N LYS A 82 2.70 -22.61 -10.54
CA LYS A 82 1.70 -23.51 -9.96
C LYS A 82 2.22 -24.20 -8.68
N GLY A 83 1.44 -24.05 -7.59
CA GLY A 83 1.66 -24.80 -6.37
C GLY A 83 2.80 -24.30 -5.46
N ILE A 84 3.27 -23.07 -5.66
CA ILE A 84 4.26 -22.46 -4.78
C ILE A 84 3.60 -22.09 -3.46
N ALA A 85 4.05 -22.69 -2.36
CA ALA A 85 3.67 -22.28 -1.01
C ALA A 85 4.46 -21.02 -0.61
N PRO A 86 3.79 -19.90 -0.24
CA PRO A 86 4.49 -18.67 0.13
C PRO A 86 5.40 -18.83 1.36
N ASN A 87 5.16 -19.83 2.18
CA ASN A 87 5.88 -20.08 3.44
C ASN A 87 7.11 -21.00 3.28
N ASP A 88 7.52 -21.34 2.05
CA ASP A 88 8.75 -22.11 1.78
C ASP A 88 9.79 -21.23 1.07
N PRO A 89 10.70 -20.58 1.80
CA PRO A 89 11.73 -19.71 1.23
C PRO A 89 12.63 -20.45 0.22
N THR A 90 12.94 -21.71 0.46
CA THR A 90 13.82 -22.52 -0.40
C THR A 90 13.14 -22.81 -1.74
N ALA A 91 11.85 -23.14 -1.72
CA ALA A 91 11.06 -23.33 -2.94
C ALA A 91 10.91 -22.03 -3.72
N LEU A 92 10.70 -20.90 -3.03
CA LEU A 92 10.63 -19.58 -3.64
C LEU A 92 11.94 -19.18 -4.34
N ASP A 93 13.08 -19.35 -3.68
CA ASP A 93 14.40 -19.06 -4.25
C ASP A 93 14.67 -19.90 -5.50
N LYS A 94 14.36 -21.20 -5.45
CA LYS A 94 14.54 -22.12 -6.57
C LYS A 94 13.64 -21.75 -7.75
N THR A 95 12.37 -21.43 -7.49
CA THR A 95 11.44 -21.02 -8.54
C THR A 95 11.83 -19.67 -9.12
N SER A 96 12.22 -18.70 -8.29
CA SER A 96 12.75 -17.42 -8.72
C SER A 96 13.93 -17.57 -9.67
N ALA A 97 14.93 -18.39 -9.30
CA ALA A 97 16.09 -18.64 -10.15
C ALA A 97 15.68 -19.20 -11.53
N LYS A 98 14.77 -20.17 -11.54
CA LYS A 98 14.28 -20.81 -12.75
C LYS A 98 13.46 -19.86 -13.65
N LEU A 99 12.58 -19.06 -13.07
CA LEU A 99 11.81 -18.06 -13.82
C LEU A 99 12.71 -16.97 -14.41
N ARG A 100 13.69 -16.50 -13.66
CA ARG A 100 14.69 -15.55 -14.15
C ARG A 100 15.50 -16.15 -15.31
N GLU A 101 15.91 -17.40 -15.21
CA GLU A 101 16.61 -18.11 -16.30
C GLU A 101 15.74 -18.21 -17.57
N ILE A 102 14.43 -18.51 -17.43
CA ILE A 102 13.47 -18.56 -18.54
C ILE A 102 13.42 -17.22 -19.27
N ILE A 103 13.31 -16.10 -18.56
CA ILE A 103 13.27 -14.76 -19.15
C ILE A 103 14.62 -14.40 -19.79
N LEU A 104 15.73 -14.60 -19.08
CA LEU A 104 17.07 -14.27 -19.59
C LEU A 104 17.46 -15.10 -20.82
N GLY A 105 16.99 -16.34 -20.91
CA GLY A 105 17.20 -17.23 -22.05
C GLY A 105 16.37 -16.87 -23.30
N GLY A 106 15.33 -16.02 -23.16
CA GLY A 106 14.49 -15.61 -24.29
C GLY A 106 15.26 -14.77 -25.33
N ILE A 107 14.88 -14.94 -26.59
CA ILE A 107 15.50 -14.20 -27.72
C ILE A 107 14.66 -12.91 -27.97
N MET A 108 15.33 -11.77 -27.96
CA MET A 108 14.66 -10.50 -28.28
C MET A 108 14.20 -10.50 -29.74
N PRO A 109 12.92 -10.28 -30.05
CA PRO A 109 12.42 -10.21 -31.44
C PRO A 109 13.21 -9.17 -32.24
N ASP A 110 13.61 -9.51 -33.46
CA ASP A 110 14.48 -8.66 -34.32
C ASP A 110 13.91 -7.25 -34.50
N GLY A 111 12.61 -7.12 -34.70
CA GLY A 111 11.95 -5.82 -34.87
C GLY A 111 11.97 -4.97 -33.58
N LEU A 112 11.81 -5.61 -32.40
CA LEU A 112 11.90 -4.93 -31.11
C LEU A 112 13.35 -4.56 -30.78
N ARG A 113 14.30 -5.46 -31.05
CA ARG A 113 15.74 -5.16 -30.92
C ARG A 113 16.10 -3.95 -31.75
N ALA A 114 15.73 -3.92 -33.03
CA ALA A 114 16.02 -2.79 -33.92
C ALA A 114 15.42 -1.46 -33.44
N ALA A 115 14.21 -1.49 -32.90
CA ALA A 115 13.55 -0.32 -32.30
C ALA A 115 14.29 0.20 -31.05
N ILE A 116 14.78 -0.70 -30.19
CA ILE A 116 15.61 -0.34 -29.02
C ILE A 116 16.93 0.29 -29.47
N GLU A 117 17.61 -0.33 -30.44
CA GLU A 117 18.88 0.14 -30.99
C GLU A 117 18.75 1.53 -31.62
N GLU A 118 17.67 1.76 -32.38
CA GLU A 118 17.38 3.06 -33.02
C GLU A 118 17.13 4.14 -31.94
N ALA A 119 16.35 3.84 -30.92
CA ALA A 119 16.07 4.77 -29.83
C ALA A 119 17.32 5.10 -28.99
N TYR A 120 18.13 4.09 -28.66
CA TYR A 120 19.38 4.27 -27.95
C TYR A 120 20.37 5.09 -28.78
N ALA A 121 20.53 4.79 -30.08
CA ALA A 121 21.38 5.56 -30.97
C ALA A 121 20.95 7.03 -31.09
N SER A 122 19.63 7.29 -31.12
CA SER A 122 19.09 8.64 -31.09
C SER A 122 19.41 9.37 -29.79
N LEU A 123 19.32 8.68 -28.65
CA LEU A 123 19.66 9.24 -27.35
C LEU A 123 21.14 9.60 -27.23
N VAL A 124 22.04 8.73 -27.70
CA VAL A 124 23.50 8.96 -27.69
C VAL A 124 23.94 10.07 -28.67
N LYS A 125 23.25 10.24 -29.80
CA LYS A 125 23.54 11.34 -30.74
C LYS A 125 23.30 12.72 -30.12
N GLN A 126 22.40 12.84 -29.16
CA GLN A 126 22.15 14.12 -28.49
C GLN A 126 23.31 14.54 -27.57
N ASP A 127 24.05 13.57 -27.05
CA ASP A 127 25.25 13.81 -26.23
C ASP A 127 26.23 12.62 -26.38
N ALA A 128 27.07 12.67 -27.38
CA ALA A 128 28.03 11.60 -27.68
C ALA A 128 29.11 11.42 -26.59
N THR A 129 29.26 12.38 -25.70
CA THR A 129 30.21 12.30 -24.56
C THR A 129 29.67 11.47 -23.41
N ARG A 130 28.36 11.16 -23.40
CA ARG A 130 27.64 10.48 -22.33
C ARG A 130 26.84 9.27 -22.83
N PRO A 131 27.49 8.21 -23.32
CA PRO A 131 26.82 7.07 -23.95
C PRO A 131 26.15 6.12 -22.96
N ARG A 132 26.21 6.39 -21.64
CA ARG A 132 25.68 5.52 -20.59
C ARG A 132 24.24 5.86 -20.25
N VAL A 133 23.48 4.82 -19.92
CA VAL A 133 22.08 4.93 -19.53
C VAL A 133 21.81 4.18 -18.21
N ALA A 134 20.77 4.61 -17.52
CA ALA A 134 20.12 3.85 -16.47
C ALA A 134 18.95 3.08 -17.08
N VAL A 135 18.85 1.78 -16.80
CA VAL A 135 17.75 0.92 -17.23
C VAL A 135 16.98 0.49 -15.99
N ARG A 136 15.70 0.87 -15.89
CA ARG A 136 14.90 0.77 -14.66
C ARG A 136 13.52 0.20 -14.98
N SER A 137 12.97 -0.62 -14.09
CA SER A 137 11.59 -1.08 -14.17
C SER A 137 10.61 0.05 -13.88
N SER A 138 9.43 -0.01 -14.50
CA SER A 138 8.29 0.87 -14.28
C SER A 138 7.02 0.04 -14.25
N ALA A 139 6.60 -0.37 -13.08
CA ALA A 139 5.40 -1.16 -12.91
C ALA A 139 4.15 -0.28 -12.87
N THR A 140 3.02 -0.81 -13.34
CA THR A 140 1.73 -0.11 -13.29
C THR A 140 1.16 -0.04 -11.88
N ALA A 141 1.55 -1.00 -11.01
CA ALA A 141 1.09 -1.09 -9.63
C ALA A 141 2.09 -0.51 -8.59
N GLU A 142 3.24 0.04 -9.02
CA GLU A 142 4.35 0.41 -8.12
C GLU A 142 4.03 1.64 -7.23
N ASP A 143 3.17 2.54 -7.70
CA ASP A 143 2.82 3.80 -7.03
C ASP A 143 1.31 3.87 -6.72
N THR A 144 0.66 2.73 -6.48
CA THR A 144 -0.75 2.72 -6.08
C THR A 144 -0.87 2.81 -4.55
N ALA A 145 -1.96 3.38 -4.06
CA ALA A 145 -2.23 3.50 -2.62
C ALA A 145 -2.36 2.14 -1.90
N GLN A 146 -2.46 1.04 -2.64
CA GLN A 146 -2.68 -0.31 -2.11
C GLN A 146 -1.43 -1.20 -2.11
N PHE A 147 -0.43 -0.91 -2.99
CA PHE A 147 0.75 -1.77 -3.13
C PHE A 147 2.01 -0.90 -3.26
N SER A 148 2.98 -1.11 -2.38
CA SER A 148 4.29 -0.49 -2.48
C SER A 148 5.32 -1.55 -2.88
N PHE A 149 5.75 -1.49 -4.14
CA PHE A 149 6.90 -2.26 -4.62
C PHE A 149 8.20 -1.47 -4.50
N ALA A 150 8.23 -0.44 -3.65
CA ALA A 150 9.39 0.42 -3.47
C ALA A 150 10.64 -0.39 -3.14
N GLY A 151 11.68 -0.29 -3.95
CA GLY A 151 12.95 -0.98 -3.76
C GLY A 151 12.95 -2.49 -4.07
N MET A 152 11.85 -3.06 -4.59
CA MET A 152 11.78 -4.50 -4.89
C MET A 152 12.34 -4.86 -6.27
N PHE A 153 12.37 -3.91 -7.22
CA PHE A 153 12.85 -4.14 -8.57
C PHE A 153 14.30 -3.68 -8.76
N GLU A 154 15.04 -4.39 -9.61
CA GLU A 154 16.42 -4.08 -9.89
C GLU A 154 16.52 -2.89 -10.87
N SER A 155 17.52 -2.03 -10.66
CA SER A 155 17.93 -0.95 -11.56
C SER A 155 19.36 -1.18 -12.02
N PHE A 156 19.63 -0.99 -13.30
CA PHE A 156 20.94 -1.19 -13.91
C PHE A 156 21.49 0.15 -14.34
N LEU A 157 22.49 0.63 -13.62
CA LEU A 157 23.11 1.93 -13.86
C LEU A 157 24.34 1.77 -14.78
N ASN A 158 24.71 2.85 -15.47
CA ASN A 158 25.91 2.93 -16.30
C ASN A 158 25.97 1.90 -17.44
N VAL A 159 24.81 1.46 -17.94
CA VAL A 159 24.71 0.57 -19.10
C VAL A 159 25.16 1.28 -20.36
N SER A 160 25.97 0.63 -21.21
CA SER A 160 26.45 1.18 -22.46
C SER A 160 26.40 0.16 -23.61
N GLY A 161 26.22 0.67 -24.83
CA GLY A 161 26.06 -0.16 -26.02
C GLY A 161 24.68 -0.73 -26.20
N ALA A 162 24.24 -0.91 -27.44
CA ALA A 162 22.88 -1.40 -27.74
C ALA A 162 22.62 -2.80 -27.17
N ASP A 163 23.59 -3.71 -27.28
CA ASP A 163 23.51 -5.06 -26.71
C ASP A 163 23.37 -5.01 -25.17
N GLY A 164 24.18 -4.13 -24.54
CA GLY A 164 24.08 -3.91 -23.09
C GLY A 164 22.70 -3.41 -22.64
N VAL A 165 22.07 -2.53 -23.42
CA VAL A 165 20.71 -2.06 -23.16
C VAL A 165 19.68 -3.19 -23.30
N VAL A 166 19.77 -3.99 -24.38
CA VAL A 166 18.89 -5.15 -24.59
C VAL A 166 19.01 -6.16 -23.43
N ASP A 167 20.23 -6.44 -22.99
CA ASP A 167 20.48 -7.34 -21.86
C ASP A 167 19.94 -6.77 -20.55
N ALA A 168 20.13 -5.47 -20.30
CA ALA A 168 19.60 -4.81 -19.12
C ALA A 168 18.05 -4.78 -19.11
N VAL A 169 17.41 -4.61 -20.27
CA VAL A 169 15.95 -4.71 -20.44
C VAL A 169 15.47 -6.11 -20.02
N LYS A 170 16.11 -7.17 -20.53
CA LYS A 170 15.77 -8.55 -20.13
C LYS A 170 15.98 -8.79 -18.63
N LYS A 171 17.04 -8.22 -18.05
CA LYS A 171 17.29 -8.29 -16.61
C LYS A 171 16.23 -7.55 -15.80
N CYS A 172 15.75 -6.38 -16.25
CA CYS A 172 14.63 -5.68 -15.64
C CYS A 172 13.37 -6.55 -15.63
N TRP A 173 13.03 -7.20 -16.75
CA TRP A 173 11.91 -8.13 -16.81
C TRP A 173 12.11 -9.35 -15.91
N ALA A 174 13.31 -9.91 -15.86
CA ALA A 174 13.63 -11.02 -14.97
C ALA A 174 13.54 -10.64 -13.47
N SER A 175 13.80 -9.37 -13.12
CA SER A 175 13.73 -8.90 -11.72
C SER A 175 12.33 -8.97 -11.12
N THR A 176 11.27 -8.96 -11.96
CA THR A 176 9.88 -9.13 -11.52
C THR A 176 9.58 -10.53 -10.95
N PHE A 177 10.49 -11.46 -11.16
CA PHE A 177 10.46 -12.82 -10.63
C PHE A 177 11.50 -13.06 -9.52
N GLY A 178 12.05 -11.99 -8.93
CA GLY A 178 12.88 -12.09 -7.74
C GLY A 178 12.14 -12.77 -6.58
N ALA A 179 12.81 -13.57 -5.75
CA ALA A 179 12.15 -14.35 -4.68
C ALA A 179 11.29 -13.46 -3.76
N ARG A 180 11.76 -12.27 -3.41
CA ARG A 180 11.03 -11.28 -2.60
C ARG A 180 9.78 -10.75 -3.31
N VAL A 181 9.89 -10.47 -4.62
CA VAL A 181 8.76 -10.03 -5.44
C VAL A 181 7.72 -11.13 -5.54
N LEU A 182 8.15 -12.38 -5.75
CA LEU A 182 7.28 -13.56 -5.78
C LEU A 182 6.58 -13.76 -4.43
N TYR A 183 7.32 -13.71 -3.33
CA TYR A 183 6.75 -13.80 -1.99
C TYR A 183 5.67 -12.74 -1.76
N TYR A 184 6.00 -11.48 -2.03
CA TYR A 184 5.07 -10.37 -1.86
C TYR A 184 3.83 -10.53 -2.74
N ARG A 185 4.00 -10.85 -4.02
CA ARG A 185 2.88 -11.07 -4.96
C ARG A 185 1.98 -12.22 -4.54
N ILE A 186 2.55 -13.35 -4.15
CA ILE A 186 1.79 -14.53 -3.72
C ILE A 186 1.07 -14.23 -2.40
N SER A 187 1.72 -13.54 -1.45
CA SER A 187 1.10 -13.14 -0.17
C SER A 187 -0.04 -12.14 -0.36
N GLN A 188 -0.02 -11.34 -1.44
CA GLN A 188 -1.09 -10.42 -1.80
C GLN A 188 -2.13 -11.04 -2.75
N GLY A 189 -2.07 -12.36 -3.00
CA GLY A 189 -3.02 -13.04 -3.87
C GLY A 189 -2.84 -12.75 -5.37
N MET A 190 -1.66 -12.29 -5.80
CA MET A 190 -1.32 -11.97 -7.19
C MET A 190 -0.30 -12.97 -7.78
N PRO A 191 -0.62 -14.25 -7.95
CA PRO A 191 0.34 -15.25 -8.42
C PRO A 191 0.64 -15.19 -9.93
N GLY A 192 -0.12 -14.40 -10.71
CA GLY A 192 0.01 -14.31 -12.18
C GLY A 192 1.26 -13.59 -12.67
N GLU A 193 1.42 -13.46 -13.98
CA GLU A 193 2.45 -12.61 -14.59
C GLU A 193 2.17 -11.13 -14.27
N MET A 194 3.24 -10.36 -14.06
CA MET A 194 3.18 -8.92 -13.86
C MET A 194 3.97 -8.23 -14.98
N PRO A 195 3.30 -7.80 -16.04
CA PRO A 195 3.94 -7.06 -17.11
C PRO A 195 4.53 -5.74 -16.58
N VAL A 196 5.77 -5.45 -16.95
CA VAL A 196 6.49 -4.26 -16.50
C VAL A 196 7.09 -3.55 -17.69
N ALA A 197 6.83 -2.26 -17.78
CA ALA A 197 7.51 -1.36 -18.69
C ALA A 197 8.96 -1.12 -18.23
N VAL A 198 9.85 -0.77 -19.16
CA VAL A 198 11.27 -0.52 -18.86
C VAL A 198 11.66 0.87 -19.33
N ILE A 199 12.19 1.66 -18.42
CA ILE A 199 12.73 2.99 -18.67
C ILE A 199 14.20 2.85 -19.08
N VAL A 200 14.59 3.51 -20.16
CA VAL A 200 15.98 3.70 -20.57
C VAL A 200 16.24 5.21 -20.56
N GLN A 201 17.00 5.69 -19.59
CA GLN A 201 17.24 7.10 -19.35
C GLN A 201 18.73 7.41 -19.41
N ARG A 202 19.13 8.54 -19.99
CA ARG A 202 20.51 9.03 -19.97
C ARG A 202 21.03 9.06 -18.52
N MET A 203 22.18 8.44 -18.30
CA MET A 203 22.83 8.46 -16.99
C MET A 203 23.40 9.85 -16.70
N VAL A 204 23.13 10.40 -15.54
CA VAL A 204 23.78 11.59 -15.00
C VAL A 204 25.04 11.14 -14.27
N ASN A 205 26.20 11.70 -14.65
CA ASN A 205 27.44 11.42 -13.94
C ASN A 205 27.52 12.29 -12.68
N SER A 206 26.67 11.96 -11.72
CA SER A 206 26.39 12.85 -10.60
C SER A 206 27.55 12.98 -9.63
N GLU A 207 27.93 14.23 -9.34
CA GLU A 207 28.87 14.61 -8.29
C GLU A 207 28.15 14.70 -6.95
N LYS A 208 26.86 15.06 -6.99
CA LYS A 208 25.96 15.20 -5.87
C LYS A 208 24.60 14.68 -6.28
N ALA A 209 23.92 14.02 -5.37
CA ALA A 209 22.56 13.54 -5.61
C ALA A 209 21.76 13.51 -4.30
N GLY A 210 20.44 13.44 -4.43
CA GLY A 210 19.60 13.40 -3.25
C GLY A 210 18.13 13.31 -3.57
N VAL A 211 17.36 13.59 -2.55
CA VAL A 211 15.90 13.60 -2.59
C VAL A 211 15.37 14.89 -2.02
N MET A 212 14.21 15.30 -2.44
CA MET A 212 13.51 16.46 -1.89
C MET A 212 12.02 16.19 -1.76
N PHE A 213 11.50 16.58 -0.61
CA PHE A 213 10.09 16.47 -0.27
C PHE A 213 9.48 17.88 -0.28
N THR A 214 8.42 18.08 -1.02
CA THR A 214 7.74 19.38 -1.07
C THR A 214 6.87 19.63 0.16
N THR A 215 6.77 18.68 1.06
CA THR A 215 6.18 18.77 2.40
C THR A 215 7.06 17.97 3.34
N ASP A 216 7.33 18.45 4.55
CA ASP A 216 8.17 17.71 5.51
C ASP A 216 7.47 16.40 5.94
N PRO A 217 7.99 15.23 5.53
CA PRO A 217 7.33 13.95 5.79
C PRO A 217 7.36 13.53 7.27
N ALA A 218 8.26 14.11 8.09
CA ALA A 218 8.39 13.80 9.52
C ALA A 218 7.41 14.62 10.37
N THR A 219 7.28 15.92 10.06
CA THR A 219 6.41 16.83 10.81
C THR A 219 5.05 17.02 10.12
N ARG A 220 4.93 16.56 8.86
CA ARG A 220 3.77 16.78 7.98
C ARG A 220 3.42 18.26 7.77
N ASP A 221 4.40 19.14 7.97
CA ASP A 221 4.24 20.59 7.81
C ASP A 221 4.30 20.94 6.32
N SER A 222 3.14 21.25 5.74
CA SER A 222 3.00 21.61 4.33
C SER A 222 3.62 22.98 3.98
N SER A 223 4.00 23.80 4.98
CA SER A 223 4.70 25.07 4.76
C SER A 223 6.21 24.90 4.54
N ARG A 224 6.75 23.68 4.71
CA ARG A 224 8.18 23.37 4.67
C ARG A 224 8.50 22.37 3.57
N MET A 225 9.71 22.53 3.02
CA MET A 225 10.35 21.55 2.14
C MET A 225 11.55 20.94 2.83
N VAL A 226 11.85 19.68 2.54
CA VAL A 226 13.04 18.99 3.03
C VAL A 226 13.89 18.56 1.84
N ILE A 227 15.20 18.85 1.86
CA ILE A 227 16.17 18.41 0.87
C ILE A 227 17.24 17.60 1.57
N GLU A 228 17.46 16.37 1.13
CA GLU A 228 18.52 15.49 1.61
C GLU A 228 19.52 15.23 0.48
N ALA A 229 20.81 15.34 0.75
CA ALA A 229 21.85 15.24 -0.27
C ALA A 229 23.13 14.53 0.21
N ALA A 230 23.75 13.78 -0.67
CA ALA A 230 25.06 13.18 -0.46
C ALA A 230 25.94 13.32 -1.73
N TRP A 231 27.25 13.05 -1.56
CA TRP A 231 28.21 13.03 -2.65
C TRP A 231 28.04 11.78 -3.53
N GLY A 232 28.21 11.94 -4.85
CA GLY A 232 28.22 10.86 -5.81
C GLY A 232 26.84 10.45 -6.32
N LEU A 233 26.67 9.17 -6.61
CA LEU A 233 25.45 8.61 -7.20
C LEU A 233 24.31 8.55 -6.20
N GLY A 234 23.11 8.91 -6.64
CA GLY A 234 21.88 8.95 -5.80
C GLY A 234 21.49 7.60 -5.21
N GLU A 235 21.98 6.49 -5.75
CA GLU A 235 21.75 5.15 -5.23
C GLU A 235 22.09 5.03 -3.73
N SER A 236 23.17 5.67 -3.28
CA SER A 236 23.61 5.65 -1.88
C SER A 236 22.63 6.35 -0.93
N VAL A 237 21.92 7.38 -1.39
CA VAL A 237 20.90 8.09 -0.61
C VAL A 237 19.59 7.30 -0.61
N VAL A 238 19.13 6.87 -1.78
CA VAL A 238 17.85 6.14 -1.94
C VAL A 238 17.86 4.80 -1.20
N GLN A 239 19.00 4.08 -1.21
CA GLN A 239 19.16 2.84 -0.45
C GLN A 239 19.45 3.08 1.06
N GLY A 240 19.64 4.34 1.48
CA GLY A 240 19.99 4.67 2.85
C GLY A 240 21.39 4.22 3.26
N ALA A 241 22.26 3.94 2.30
CA ALA A 241 23.60 3.43 2.54
C ALA A 241 24.55 4.48 3.16
N VAL A 242 24.23 5.76 2.99
CA VAL A 242 24.96 6.91 3.57
C VAL A 242 23.97 7.82 4.30
N THR A 243 24.40 8.46 5.38
CA THR A 243 23.61 9.49 6.05
C THR A 243 23.78 10.82 5.30
N PRO A 244 22.69 11.36 4.70
CA PRO A 244 22.77 12.59 3.91
C PRO A 244 22.80 13.86 4.77
N ASP A 245 23.27 14.98 4.20
CA ASP A 245 22.96 16.30 4.74
C ASP A 245 21.46 16.56 4.60
N ARG A 246 20.85 17.24 5.59
CA ARG A 246 19.44 17.58 5.59
C ARG A 246 19.25 19.09 5.70
N HIS A 247 18.47 19.66 4.80
CA HIS A 247 18.09 21.06 4.76
C HIS A 247 16.57 21.20 4.81
N VAL A 248 16.07 22.08 5.67
CA VAL A 248 14.63 22.44 5.73
C VAL A 248 14.48 23.86 5.24
N LEU A 249 13.63 24.07 4.25
CA LEU A 249 13.35 25.36 3.64
C LEU A 249 11.89 25.78 3.92
N ASP A 250 11.67 27.06 4.08
CA ASP A 250 10.33 27.65 3.96
C ASP A 250 9.85 27.54 2.50
N LYS A 251 8.68 26.95 2.28
CA LYS A 251 8.18 26.66 0.92
C LYS A 251 7.92 27.95 0.10
N LYS A 252 7.52 29.04 0.73
CA LYS A 252 7.17 30.30 0.05
C LYS A 252 8.39 31.14 -0.27
N SER A 253 9.22 31.41 0.76
CA SER A 253 10.41 32.27 0.63
C SER A 253 11.61 31.52 0.08
N LEU A 254 11.66 30.18 0.18
CA LEU A 254 12.80 29.31 -0.06
C LEU A 254 13.98 29.61 0.86
N GLU A 255 13.75 30.28 1.99
CA GLU A 255 14.75 30.55 3.00
C GLU A 255 15.09 29.26 3.76
N VAL A 256 16.38 29.03 4.02
CA VAL A 256 16.83 27.84 4.75
C VAL A 256 16.55 28.04 6.24
N LEU A 257 15.61 27.28 6.78
CA LEU A 257 15.19 27.33 8.18
C LEU A 257 16.12 26.55 9.10
N SER A 258 16.64 25.40 8.63
CA SER A 258 17.61 24.60 9.37
C SER A 258 18.48 23.78 8.43
N THR A 259 19.71 23.49 8.88
CA THR A 259 20.68 22.64 8.17
C THR A 259 21.32 21.69 9.16
N THR A 260 21.33 20.41 8.82
CA THR A 260 22.07 19.36 9.55
C THR A 260 23.09 18.75 8.60
N ILE A 261 24.38 18.95 8.88
CA ILE A 261 25.47 18.38 8.08
C ILE A 261 25.87 17.04 8.70
N ALA A 262 25.71 15.97 7.93
CA ALA A 262 26.13 14.63 8.33
C ALA A 262 27.62 14.38 8.01
N GLU A 263 28.21 13.43 8.72
CA GLU A 263 29.51 12.90 8.33
C GLU A 263 29.30 11.78 7.29
N LYS A 264 29.70 12.04 6.04
CA LYS A 264 29.58 11.09 4.93
C LYS A 264 30.77 10.15 4.93
N GLU A 265 30.55 8.85 5.16
CA GLU A 265 31.59 7.84 5.26
C GLU A 265 32.23 7.55 3.90
N PHE A 266 31.43 7.53 2.84
CA PHE A 266 31.86 7.20 1.49
C PHE A 266 31.00 7.89 0.45
N LEU A 267 31.46 7.85 -0.81
CA LEU A 267 30.62 8.14 -1.98
C LEU A 267 30.67 6.98 -2.97
N LEU A 268 29.62 6.85 -3.76
CA LEU A 268 29.61 5.97 -4.94
C LEU A 268 29.85 6.81 -6.19
N THR A 269 30.78 6.38 -7.03
CA THR A 269 31.07 7.02 -8.30
C THR A 269 31.34 5.98 -9.38
N TRP A 270 31.26 6.39 -10.63
CA TRP A 270 31.64 5.53 -11.74
C TRP A 270 33.16 5.53 -11.90
N ASP A 271 33.74 4.36 -12.09
CA ASP A 271 35.17 4.18 -12.43
C ASP A 271 35.32 3.70 -13.88
N GLU A 272 35.90 4.55 -14.73
CA GLU A 272 36.11 4.24 -16.15
C GLU A 272 37.09 3.07 -16.38
N ALA A 273 38.02 2.85 -15.44
CA ALA A 273 39.03 1.81 -15.60
C ALA A 273 38.43 0.40 -15.34
N SER A 274 37.61 0.27 -14.30
CA SER A 274 36.94 -1.00 -13.93
C SER A 274 35.57 -1.17 -14.62
N LYS A 275 35.05 -0.12 -15.28
CA LYS A 275 33.68 -0.05 -15.84
C LYS A 275 32.61 -0.51 -14.85
N SER A 276 32.72 -0.05 -13.60
CA SER A 276 31.82 -0.39 -12.51
C SER A 276 31.64 0.77 -11.54
N ASN A 277 30.58 0.72 -10.74
CA ASN A 277 30.41 1.63 -9.63
C ASN A 277 31.47 1.33 -8.57
N LYS A 278 32.19 2.35 -8.13
CA LYS A 278 33.24 2.26 -7.14
C LYS A 278 32.86 3.02 -5.88
N ARG A 279 33.02 2.36 -4.76
CA ARG A 279 32.94 3.00 -3.43
C ARG A 279 34.27 3.66 -3.12
N VAL A 280 34.24 4.97 -2.81
CA VAL A 280 35.38 5.76 -2.41
C VAL A 280 35.17 6.19 -0.96
N GLU A 281 36.03 5.73 -0.07
CA GLU A 281 36.00 6.12 1.35
C GLU A 281 36.39 7.57 1.52
N LEU A 282 35.67 8.29 2.41
CA LEU A 282 35.92 9.71 2.71
C LEU A 282 36.63 9.91 4.03
N ALA A 283 37.13 8.86 4.66
CA ALA A 283 37.91 8.98 5.89
C ALA A 283 39.14 9.89 5.68
N GLY A 284 39.17 11.05 6.37
CA GLY A 284 40.22 12.04 6.19
C GLY A 284 40.07 13.00 4.99
N ASP A 285 39.05 12.78 4.14
CA ASP A 285 38.70 13.70 3.04
C ASP A 285 37.87 14.87 3.59
N PRO A 286 38.17 16.14 3.24
CA PRO A 286 37.39 17.30 3.67
C PRO A 286 35.88 17.18 3.32
N ARG A 287 35.51 16.46 2.25
CA ARG A 287 34.13 16.23 1.84
C ARG A 287 33.32 15.45 2.87
N ALA A 288 33.97 14.65 3.73
CA ALA A 288 33.27 13.90 4.78
C ALA A 288 32.36 14.80 5.63
N LYS A 289 32.85 16.01 5.96
CA LYS A 289 32.16 16.97 6.86
C LYS A 289 31.73 18.26 6.16
N ALA A 290 32.03 18.41 4.87
CA ALA A 290 31.63 19.60 4.11
C ALA A 290 30.14 19.52 3.71
N PRO A 291 29.43 20.66 3.65
CA PRO A 291 28.10 20.72 3.07
C PRO A 291 28.12 20.21 1.61
N VAL A 292 27.17 19.34 1.27
CA VAL A 292 27.05 18.80 -0.10
C VAL A 292 26.52 19.87 -1.05
N LEU A 293 25.48 20.59 -0.63
CA LEU A 293 24.82 21.60 -1.45
C LEU A 293 25.26 23.02 -1.10
N THR A 294 25.41 23.84 -2.12
CA THR A 294 25.59 25.29 -1.99
C THR A 294 24.26 26.00 -1.79
N ALA A 295 24.28 27.24 -1.31
CA ALA A 295 23.08 28.04 -1.16
C ALA A 295 22.31 28.24 -2.49
N ASN A 296 23.03 28.41 -3.60
CA ASN A 296 22.42 28.57 -4.92
C ASN A 296 21.73 27.28 -5.42
N GLU A 297 22.35 26.12 -5.16
CA GLU A 297 21.76 24.81 -5.50
C GLU A 297 20.50 24.57 -4.67
N LEU A 298 20.48 24.90 -3.38
CA LEU A 298 19.30 24.81 -2.52
C LEU A 298 18.14 25.67 -3.03
N GLN A 299 18.42 26.91 -3.45
CA GLN A 299 17.42 27.83 -4.02
C GLN A 299 16.86 27.27 -5.35
N THR A 300 17.71 26.74 -6.20
CA THR A 300 17.32 26.17 -7.50
C THR A 300 16.47 24.91 -7.29
N LEU A 301 16.91 23.99 -6.41
CA LEU A 301 16.16 22.78 -6.05
C LEU A 301 14.79 23.12 -5.44
N GLY A 302 14.73 24.06 -4.50
CA GLY A 302 13.47 24.54 -3.92
C GLY A 302 12.52 25.11 -4.97
N THR A 303 13.04 25.84 -5.96
CA THR A 303 12.25 26.38 -7.08
C THR A 303 11.71 25.25 -7.98
N LEU A 304 12.53 24.26 -8.29
CA LEU A 304 12.12 23.09 -9.08
C LEU A 304 11.07 22.25 -8.33
N ALA A 305 11.27 22.05 -7.05
CA ALA A 305 10.32 21.32 -6.19
C ALA A 305 8.95 21.99 -6.17
N ARG A 306 8.90 23.32 -6.00
CA ARG A 306 7.66 24.08 -6.01
C ARG A 306 6.97 24.01 -7.37
N ARG A 307 7.71 24.16 -8.49
CA ARG A 307 7.16 24.01 -9.83
C ARG A 307 6.57 22.62 -10.08
N ALA A 308 7.22 21.57 -9.57
CA ALA A 308 6.72 20.21 -9.66
C ALA A 308 5.40 20.07 -8.87
N GLU A 309 5.36 20.51 -7.60
CA GLU A 309 4.14 20.46 -6.79
C GLU A 309 2.99 21.25 -7.42
N GLU A 310 3.24 22.47 -7.92
CA GLU A 310 2.25 23.29 -8.62
C GLU A 310 1.70 22.57 -9.86
N HIS A 311 2.56 21.90 -10.63
CA HIS A 311 2.15 21.15 -11.80
C HIS A 311 1.28 19.93 -11.46
N TYR A 312 1.65 19.16 -10.43
CA TYR A 312 0.91 17.96 -10.01
C TYR A 312 -0.30 18.26 -9.11
N GLY A 313 -0.40 19.47 -8.56
CA GLY A 313 -1.47 19.90 -7.64
C GLY A 313 -1.46 19.19 -6.29
N LYS A 314 -0.35 18.49 -5.93
CA LYS A 314 -0.20 17.76 -4.68
C LYS A 314 1.28 17.59 -4.32
N PRO A 315 1.61 17.39 -3.02
CA PRO A 315 2.97 17.22 -2.55
C PRO A 315 3.71 16.10 -3.28
N GLN A 316 4.99 16.34 -3.54
CA GLN A 316 5.87 15.45 -4.32
C GLN A 316 7.11 15.04 -3.53
N ASP A 317 7.53 13.81 -3.74
CA ASP A 317 8.84 13.24 -3.43
C ASP A 317 9.62 13.17 -4.76
N LEU A 318 10.75 13.87 -4.82
CA LEU A 318 11.53 14.08 -6.04
C LEU A 318 12.97 13.61 -5.82
N GLU A 319 13.51 12.84 -6.77
CA GLU A 319 14.92 12.51 -6.80
C GLU A 319 15.66 13.47 -7.74
N PHE A 320 16.86 13.90 -7.36
CA PHE A 320 17.68 14.78 -8.16
C PHE A 320 19.14 14.31 -8.26
N ALA A 321 19.82 14.75 -9.30
CA ALA A 321 21.25 14.54 -9.52
C ALA A 321 21.87 15.81 -10.09
N ILE A 322 23.10 16.15 -9.67
CA ILE A 322 23.84 17.32 -10.09
C ILE A 322 25.13 16.86 -10.76
N GLU A 323 25.35 17.32 -11.99
CA GLU A 323 26.57 17.13 -12.79
C GLU A 323 27.14 18.49 -13.14
N GLY A 324 28.28 18.87 -12.55
CA GLY A 324 28.83 20.22 -12.68
C GLY A 324 27.86 21.28 -12.15
N SER A 325 27.34 22.14 -13.06
CA SER A 325 26.35 23.17 -12.71
C SER A 325 24.91 22.78 -13.10
N GLU A 326 24.70 21.63 -13.73
CA GLU A 326 23.39 21.19 -14.21
C GLU A 326 22.68 20.35 -13.16
N ILE A 327 21.44 20.71 -12.84
CA ILE A 327 20.56 19.98 -11.92
C ILE A 327 19.51 19.24 -12.73
N PHE A 328 19.37 17.95 -12.49
CA PHE A 328 18.38 17.08 -13.13
C PHE A 328 17.43 16.47 -12.11
N LEU A 329 16.15 16.34 -12.50
CA LEU A 329 15.15 15.56 -11.78
C LEU A 329 15.07 14.16 -12.40
N THR A 330 15.37 13.14 -11.63
CA THR A 330 15.48 11.75 -12.12
C THR A 330 14.24 10.91 -11.82
N GLN A 331 13.40 11.34 -10.88
CA GLN A 331 12.12 10.71 -10.53
C GLN A 331 11.22 11.69 -9.80
N SER A 332 9.87 11.50 -9.90
CA SER A 332 8.87 12.17 -9.09
C SER A 332 7.77 11.19 -8.72
N ARG A 333 7.29 11.26 -7.48
CA ARG A 333 6.10 10.53 -7.02
C ARG A 333 5.30 11.36 -6.02
N PRO A 334 3.96 11.19 -5.94
CA PRO A 334 3.16 11.86 -4.92
C PRO A 334 3.52 11.36 -3.52
N ILE A 335 3.53 12.28 -2.56
CA ILE A 335 3.59 11.91 -1.14
C ILE A 335 2.17 11.51 -0.72
N THR A 336 1.96 10.23 -0.35
CA THR A 336 0.64 9.67 -0.02
C THR A 336 0.33 9.64 1.47
N THR A 337 1.30 9.95 2.36
CA THR A 337 1.21 9.80 3.82
C THR A 337 1.18 11.14 4.56
N LEU A 338 0.31 12.08 4.14
CA LEU A 338 0.25 13.44 4.71
C LEU A 338 -1.03 13.66 5.51
N GLU A 339 -1.12 13.13 6.74
CA GLU A 339 -2.17 13.53 7.68
C GLU A 339 -1.62 14.29 8.88
N PRO A 340 -2.28 15.41 9.33
CA PRO A 340 -1.78 16.20 10.42
C PRO A 340 -1.96 15.51 11.77
N THR A 341 -0.89 15.23 12.49
CA THR A 341 -0.94 14.97 13.93
C THR A 341 -0.67 16.26 14.69
N ALA A 342 -1.45 16.52 15.74
CA ALA A 342 -1.33 17.71 16.59
C ALA A 342 0.10 17.85 17.18
N ARG A 343 0.59 19.10 17.21
CA ARG A 343 1.90 19.52 17.71
C ARG A 343 2.17 19.02 19.13
N PRO A 344 3.31 18.39 19.41
CA PRO A 344 3.74 18.16 20.79
C PRO A 344 4.22 19.44 21.45
N ALA A 345 3.92 19.55 22.73
CA ALA A 345 4.35 20.64 23.59
C ALA A 345 5.86 20.60 23.88
N THR A 346 6.44 21.75 24.18
CA THR A 346 7.83 22.07 24.52
C THR A 346 8.47 21.14 25.56
N PRO A 347 9.76 20.86 25.47
CA PRO A 347 10.42 19.87 26.33
C PRO A 347 10.64 20.37 27.77
N SER A 348 10.26 19.52 28.71
CA SER A 348 10.67 19.58 30.13
C SER A 348 12.02 18.85 30.31
N ALA A 349 12.85 19.30 31.26
CA ALA A 349 14.19 18.82 31.50
C ALA A 349 14.22 17.33 31.91
N ALA A 350 14.55 16.46 30.94
CA ALA A 350 14.88 15.06 31.15
C ALA A 350 16.38 14.79 30.93
N PRO A 351 16.96 13.67 31.41
CA PRO A 351 18.34 13.32 31.14
C PRO A 351 18.61 13.34 29.64
N GLY A 352 19.82 13.80 29.26
CA GLY A 352 20.17 13.96 27.84
C GLY A 352 19.98 12.67 27.03
N PRO A 353 19.65 12.76 25.73
CA PRO A 353 19.43 11.59 24.90
C PRO A 353 20.67 10.72 24.78
N LEU A 354 20.49 9.40 24.81
CA LEU A 354 21.54 8.41 24.61
C LEU A 354 22.07 8.45 23.17
N VAL A 355 21.17 8.64 22.22
CA VAL A 355 21.44 8.62 20.77
C VAL A 355 20.59 9.67 20.08
N HIS A 356 21.19 10.32 19.06
CA HIS A 356 20.52 11.24 18.15
C HIS A 356 20.57 10.74 16.71
N GLY A 357 19.52 10.95 15.95
CA GLY A 357 19.43 10.66 14.53
C GLY A 357 18.40 11.55 13.84
N LEU A 358 17.98 11.17 12.66
CA LEU A 358 16.89 11.80 11.94
C LEU A 358 15.55 11.19 12.37
N GLY A 359 14.61 12.01 12.81
CA GLY A 359 13.23 11.56 13.07
C GLY A 359 12.55 11.18 11.76
N ALA A 360 12.33 9.90 11.55
CA ALA A 360 11.90 9.37 10.24
C ALA A 360 10.44 8.91 10.17
N SER A 361 9.86 8.53 11.30
CA SER A 361 8.43 8.25 11.46
C SER A 361 7.97 8.79 12.79
N PRO A 362 6.92 9.63 12.83
CA PRO A 362 6.52 10.34 14.03
C PRO A 362 5.93 9.41 15.10
N GLY A 363 5.97 9.86 16.35
CA GLY A 363 5.43 9.16 17.51
C GLY A 363 6.51 8.94 18.58
N VAL A 364 6.06 8.49 19.76
CA VAL A 364 6.92 8.17 20.89
C VAL A 364 6.53 6.79 21.41
N ALA A 365 7.50 5.90 21.52
CA ALA A 365 7.29 4.58 22.09
C ALA A 365 8.44 4.15 22.98
N ALA A 366 8.13 3.42 24.06
CA ALA A 366 9.09 2.81 24.94
C ALA A 366 9.09 1.29 24.78
N GLY A 367 10.25 0.68 24.84
CA GLY A 367 10.40 -0.77 24.76
C GLY A 367 11.81 -1.23 25.08
N THR A 368 11.98 -2.54 25.18
CA THR A 368 13.27 -3.16 25.44
C THR A 368 14.11 -3.20 24.15
N VAL A 369 15.31 -2.70 24.19
CA VAL A 369 16.25 -2.73 23.06
C VAL A 369 16.56 -4.17 22.63
N ARG A 370 16.45 -4.43 21.34
CA ARG A 370 16.97 -5.63 20.66
C ARG A 370 17.90 -5.21 19.53
N VAL A 371 19.20 -5.38 19.76
CA VAL A 371 20.20 -5.14 18.72
C VAL A 371 20.30 -6.38 17.86
N LEU A 372 19.87 -6.31 16.59
CA LEU A 372 19.93 -7.39 15.63
C LEU A 372 20.90 -7.06 14.49
N GLN A 373 21.72 -8.03 14.11
CA GLN A 373 22.70 -7.87 13.03
C GLN A 373 22.18 -8.39 11.69
N SER A 374 21.21 -9.31 11.73
CA SER A 374 20.65 -9.98 10.56
C SER A 374 19.17 -10.30 10.77
N PRO A 375 18.36 -10.34 9.69
CA PRO A 375 16.99 -10.87 9.76
C PRO A 375 16.92 -12.31 10.28
N ALA A 376 18.00 -13.09 10.16
CA ALA A 376 18.06 -14.45 10.69
C ALA A 376 17.95 -14.52 12.24
N ASP A 377 18.20 -13.38 12.93
CA ASP A 377 18.11 -13.26 14.38
C ASP A 377 16.68 -13.02 14.87
N GLU A 378 15.69 -13.15 13.97
CA GLU A 378 14.25 -12.87 14.19
C GLU A 378 13.69 -13.49 15.48
N ALA A 379 14.12 -14.70 15.82
CA ALA A 379 13.65 -15.42 17.01
C ALA A 379 13.95 -14.72 18.34
N SER A 380 14.90 -13.77 18.36
CA SER A 380 15.26 -13.02 19.55
C SER A 380 14.40 -11.75 19.76
N MET A 381 13.56 -11.37 18.78
CA MET A 381 12.70 -10.19 18.84
C MET A 381 11.34 -10.56 19.43
N GLU A 382 10.95 -9.88 20.49
CA GLU A 382 9.63 -10.01 21.12
C GLU A 382 8.68 -8.89 20.64
N GLN A 383 7.38 -9.09 20.80
CA GLN A 383 6.37 -8.07 20.49
C GLN A 383 6.53 -6.89 21.43
N GLY A 384 6.68 -5.69 20.88
CA GLY A 384 6.83 -4.46 21.68
C GLY A 384 8.30 -4.10 22.02
N ASP A 385 9.27 -4.84 21.51
CA ASP A 385 10.69 -4.48 21.63
C ASP A 385 11.04 -3.29 20.71
N VAL A 386 12.13 -2.58 21.03
CA VAL A 386 12.72 -1.55 20.16
C VAL A 386 13.78 -2.24 19.29
N LEU A 387 13.52 -2.30 17.99
CA LEU A 387 14.49 -2.82 17.02
C LEU A 387 15.63 -1.83 16.83
N VAL A 388 16.85 -2.28 17.09
CA VAL A 388 18.08 -1.51 16.82
C VAL A 388 18.96 -2.31 15.88
N THR A 389 19.29 -1.72 14.73
CA THR A 389 20.11 -2.39 13.71
C THR A 389 20.93 -1.38 12.92
N ARG A 390 21.92 -1.85 12.17
CA ARG A 390 22.74 -0.96 11.34
C ARG A 390 21.89 -0.34 10.22
N MET A 391 21.08 -1.13 9.54
CA MET A 391 20.16 -0.72 8.46
C MET A 391 19.15 -1.85 8.21
N THR A 392 17.96 -1.50 7.70
CA THR A 392 16.96 -2.49 7.30
C THR A 392 16.91 -2.67 5.78
N SER A 393 16.44 -3.84 5.35
CA SER A 393 16.09 -4.20 3.97
C SER A 393 14.72 -4.87 3.98
N PRO A 394 14.10 -5.14 2.83
CA PRO A 394 12.77 -5.75 2.79
C PRO A 394 12.58 -7.03 3.62
N ASP A 395 13.65 -7.77 3.86
CA ASP A 395 13.63 -8.98 4.70
C ASP A 395 13.36 -8.70 6.19
N TRP A 396 13.50 -7.45 6.64
CA TRP A 396 13.26 -7.02 8.02
C TRP A 396 11.79 -6.73 8.33
N VAL A 397 10.91 -6.66 7.32
CA VAL A 397 9.50 -6.26 7.50
C VAL A 397 8.75 -7.12 8.54
N PRO A 398 8.91 -8.45 8.61
CA PRO A 398 8.28 -9.26 9.66
C PRO A 398 8.73 -8.85 11.07
N ILE A 399 10.00 -8.51 11.24
CA ILE A 399 10.59 -8.06 12.52
C ILE A 399 10.08 -6.66 12.86
N MET A 400 10.07 -5.75 11.86
CA MET A 400 9.62 -4.36 12.02
C MET A 400 8.16 -4.27 12.46
N ARG A 401 7.30 -5.21 12.04
CA ARG A 401 5.89 -5.28 12.47
C ARG A 401 5.71 -5.60 13.96
N ARG A 402 6.70 -6.24 14.59
CA ARG A 402 6.68 -6.55 16.02
C ARG A 402 7.32 -5.47 16.89
N ALA A 403 8.04 -4.53 16.27
CA ALA A 403 8.74 -3.46 16.96
C ALA A 403 7.78 -2.39 17.50
N ALA A 404 8.01 -1.95 18.73
CA ALA A 404 7.38 -0.72 19.27
C ALA A 404 8.00 0.54 18.66
N ALA A 405 9.30 0.50 18.35
CA ALA A 405 10.02 1.55 17.64
C ALA A 405 11.22 0.97 16.88
N ILE A 406 11.75 1.75 15.93
CA ILE A 406 12.87 1.34 15.09
C ILE A 406 13.98 2.39 15.17
N VAL A 407 15.22 1.92 15.35
CA VAL A 407 16.42 2.75 15.39
C VAL A 407 17.46 2.16 14.45
N THR A 408 18.02 2.98 13.55
CA THR A 408 19.08 2.51 12.65
C THR A 408 20.31 3.42 12.69
N ASP A 409 21.50 2.80 12.56
CA ASP A 409 22.76 3.57 12.50
C ASP A 409 22.90 4.38 11.23
N ALA A 410 22.50 3.82 10.11
CA ALA A 410 22.54 4.43 8.79
C ALA A 410 21.15 4.72 8.24
N GLY A 411 21.06 5.59 7.23
CA GLY A 411 19.85 5.90 6.49
C GLY A 411 19.36 7.33 6.67
N GLY A 412 18.60 7.79 5.67
CA GLY A 412 17.89 9.07 5.65
C GLY A 412 16.37 8.84 5.57
N MET A 413 15.62 9.90 5.27
CA MET A 413 14.15 9.89 5.22
C MET A 413 13.57 8.98 4.13
N THR A 414 14.35 8.62 3.13
CA THR A 414 14.00 7.69 2.04
C THR A 414 14.52 6.29 2.24
N SER A 415 15.24 6.01 3.33
CA SER A 415 15.72 4.66 3.63
C SER A 415 14.54 3.69 3.82
N HIS A 416 14.78 2.41 3.58
CA HIS A 416 13.80 1.35 3.77
C HIS A 416 13.19 1.39 5.19
N ALA A 417 14.02 1.59 6.23
CA ALA A 417 13.55 1.74 7.62
C ALA A 417 12.52 2.87 7.75
N ALA A 418 12.82 4.03 7.19
CA ALA A 418 11.97 5.22 7.26
C ALA A 418 10.64 5.04 6.53
N ILE A 419 10.66 4.45 5.32
CA ILE A 419 9.47 4.24 4.50
C ILE A 419 8.54 3.24 5.19
N VAL A 420 9.05 2.06 5.53
CA VAL A 420 8.25 1.00 6.13
C VAL A 420 7.75 1.37 7.53
N ALA A 421 8.56 2.07 8.33
CA ALA A 421 8.11 2.54 9.65
C ALA A 421 6.91 3.49 9.54
N ARG A 422 6.89 4.40 8.55
CA ARG A 422 5.73 5.27 8.30
C ARG A 422 4.50 4.49 7.85
N GLU A 423 4.66 3.50 6.99
CA GLU A 423 3.57 2.62 6.55
C GLU A 423 2.99 1.81 7.71
N LEU A 424 3.83 1.34 8.62
CA LEU A 424 3.43 0.59 9.82
C LEU A 424 2.94 1.49 10.96
N GLY A 425 3.13 2.83 10.89
CA GLY A 425 2.81 3.75 11.99
C GLY A 425 3.73 3.59 13.21
N VAL A 426 4.94 3.03 13.04
CA VAL A 426 5.90 2.77 14.12
C VAL A 426 6.89 3.92 14.22
N PRO A 427 7.13 4.51 15.42
CA PRO A 427 8.14 5.54 15.61
C PRO A 427 9.52 5.10 15.12
N CYS A 428 10.23 5.98 14.39
CA CYS A 428 11.49 5.60 13.78
C CYS A 428 12.53 6.73 13.84
N VAL A 429 13.75 6.38 14.25
CA VAL A 429 14.94 7.23 14.23
C VAL A 429 16.00 6.57 13.37
N VAL A 430 16.44 7.24 12.30
CA VAL A 430 17.47 6.73 11.37
C VAL A 430 18.73 7.58 11.41
N GLY A 431 19.87 7.03 10.95
CA GLY A 431 21.11 7.78 10.85
C GLY A 431 21.74 8.13 12.20
N THR A 432 21.56 7.29 13.21
CA THR A 432 22.12 7.50 14.57
C THR A 432 23.63 7.30 14.65
N ARG A 433 24.26 6.72 13.64
CA ARG A 433 25.71 6.42 13.49
C ARG A 433 26.22 5.30 14.39
N ASP A 434 25.81 5.26 15.63
CA ASP A 434 26.33 4.36 16.66
C ASP A 434 25.25 3.80 17.59
N GLY A 435 23.99 3.84 17.18
CA GLY A 435 22.87 3.29 17.94
C GLY A 435 23.08 1.84 18.33
N THR A 436 23.56 1.00 17.41
CA THR A 436 23.87 -0.42 17.68
C THR A 436 25.02 -0.62 18.68
N ARG A 437 25.87 0.38 18.87
CA ARG A 437 26.99 0.35 19.83
C ARG A 437 26.61 0.91 21.18
N VAL A 438 25.80 1.98 21.21
CA VAL A 438 25.42 2.71 22.43
C VAL A 438 24.23 2.02 23.11
N LEU A 439 23.25 1.57 22.33
CA LEU A 439 22.05 0.91 22.85
C LEU A 439 22.34 -0.58 23.06
N THR A 440 22.16 -1.06 24.28
CA THR A 440 22.47 -2.44 24.66
C THR A 440 21.19 -3.26 24.73
N THR A 441 21.18 -4.45 24.11
CA THR A 441 20.07 -5.41 24.22
C THR A 441 19.66 -5.66 25.67
N GLY A 442 18.36 -5.58 25.94
CA GLY A 442 17.78 -5.75 27.26
C GLY A 442 17.61 -4.44 28.04
N THR A 443 18.12 -3.30 27.55
CA THR A 443 17.88 -1.98 28.18
C THR A 443 16.53 -1.43 27.77
N LEU A 444 15.82 -0.78 28.68
CA LEU A 444 14.58 -0.08 28.41
C LEU A 444 14.90 1.34 27.92
N VAL A 445 14.34 1.71 26.76
CA VAL A 445 14.52 3.04 26.15
C VAL A 445 13.18 3.61 25.68
N THR A 446 13.15 4.92 25.52
CA THR A 446 12.07 5.64 24.84
C THR A 446 12.61 6.24 23.55
N VAL A 447 11.95 6.00 22.45
CA VAL A 447 12.26 6.51 21.11
C VAL A 447 11.25 7.58 20.74
N ASP A 448 11.74 8.79 20.46
CA ASP A 448 10.93 9.88 19.89
C ASP A 448 11.27 10.01 18.40
N GLY A 449 10.40 9.45 17.57
CA GLY A 449 10.54 9.45 16.13
C GLY A 449 10.23 10.81 15.48
N SER A 450 9.68 11.78 16.22
CA SER A 450 9.48 13.15 15.75
C SER A 450 10.70 14.02 16.04
N ALA A 451 11.28 13.88 17.25
CA ALA A 451 12.45 14.62 17.66
C ALA A 451 13.77 13.99 17.17
N GLY A 452 13.76 12.75 16.72
CA GLY A 452 14.96 12.01 16.31
C GLY A 452 15.86 11.63 17.49
N THR A 453 15.28 11.31 18.66
CA THR A 453 16.03 11.06 19.89
C THR A 453 15.67 9.73 20.55
N VAL A 454 16.65 9.10 21.19
CA VAL A 454 16.46 7.92 22.03
C VAL A 454 16.97 8.23 23.42
N ILE A 455 16.13 8.08 24.44
CA ILE A 455 16.44 8.38 25.83
C ILE A 455 16.37 7.11 26.70
N ALA A 456 17.15 7.08 27.79
CA ALA A 456 17.19 5.97 28.73
C ALA A 456 15.88 5.85 29.53
N GLY A 457 15.42 4.62 29.73
CA GLY A 457 14.26 4.30 30.56
C GLY A 457 12.92 4.50 29.85
N ALA A 458 11.84 4.10 30.51
CA ALA A 458 10.49 4.46 30.13
C ALA A 458 10.18 5.88 30.62
N SER A 459 10.83 6.88 30.03
CA SER A 459 10.40 8.26 30.19
C SER A 459 9.23 8.47 29.25
N ALA A 460 8.02 8.16 29.71
CA ALA A 460 6.88 8.75 29.07
C ALA A 460 7.02 10.28 29.24
N PRO A 461 6.94 11.09 28.16
CA PRO A 461 6.56 12.47 28.32
C PRO A 461 5.27 12.48 29.15
N GLU A 462 5.06 13.49 30.02
CA GLU A 462 3.83 13.63 30.84
C GLU A 462 2.54 13.70 29.99
N GLY A 463 2.47 13.05 28.88
CA GLY A 463 1.37 12.78 27.98
C GLY A 463 1.31 11.34 27.47
N ALA A 464 2.40 10.57 27.43
CA ALA A 464 2.41 9.22 26.86
C ALA A 464 2.33 8.11 27.93
N ALA A 465 2.86 8.32 29.15
CA ALA A 465 2.57 7.44 30.28
C ALA A 465 1.14 7.64 30.79
N ALA A 466 0.58 8.86 30.62
CA ALA A 466 -0.86 9.09 30.75
C ALA A 466 -1.65 8.34 29.66
N ALA A 467 -1.12 8.13 28.47
CA ALA A 467 -1.78 7.35 27.41
C ALA A 467 -1.73 5.83 27.67
N LEU A 468 -0.78 5.31 28.44
CA LEU A 468 -0.69 3.89 28.79
C LEU A 468 -1.18 3.58 30.22
N ALA A 469 -1.12 4.55 31.13
CA ALA A 469 -1.58 4.40 32.52
C ALA A 469 -2.94 5.08 32.77
N ASP A 470 -3.36 6.04 31.94
CA ASP A 470 -4.64 6.74 32.05
C ASP A 470 -5.64 6.27 30.98
N THR A 471 -5.72 4.96 30.82
CA THR A 471 -6.82 4.31 30.08
C THR A 471 -8.21 4.66 30.67
N ASN A 472 -8.27 5.34 31.81
CA ASN A 472 -9.48 5.81 32.44
C ASN A 472 -9.82 7.31 32.23
N ASN A 473 -8.95 8.13 31.63
CA ASN A 473 -9.14 9.59 31.57
C ASN A 473 -9.06 10.21 30.16
N TRP A 474 -8.89 9.41 29.10
CA TRP A 474 -8.92 9.88 27.72
C TRP A 474 -10.24 10.60 27.33
N PRO A 475 -11.41 10.25 27.86
CA PRO A 475 -12.66 10.93 27.53
C PRO A 475 -12.82 12.34 28.10
N ALA A 476 -12.03 12.73 29.12
CA ALA A 476 -12.31 13.98 29.86
C ALA A 476 -11.70 15.23 29.20
N ARG A 477 -10.62 15.12 28.44
CA ARG A 477 -9.99 16.30 27.78
C ARG A 477 -10.65 16.73 26.48
N ARG A 478 -11.19 15.79 25.68
CA ARG A 478 -11.97 16.14 24.47
C ARG A 478 -13.42 16.52 24.75
N ARG A 479 -13.97 16.26 25.94
CA ARG A 479 -15.29 16.78 26.35
C ARG A 479 -15.34 18.30 26.55
N ALA A 480 -14.20 18.98 26.56
CA ALA A 480 -14.12 20.42 26.68
C ALA A 480 -14.06 21.17 25.35
N GLU A 481 -13.71 20.53 24.24
CA GLU A 481 -13.90 21.07 22.90
C GLU A 481 -15.27 20.58 22.42
N ALA A 482 -16.15 21.52 22.12
CA ALA A 482 -17.54 21.25 21.77
C ALA A 482 -17.61 20.18 20.67
N ARG A 483 -18.11 18.97 21.03
CA ARG A 483 -18.42 17.90 20.09
C ARG A 483 -19.25 18.49 18.96
N LEU A 484 -18.74 18.43 17.73
CA LEU A 484 -19.54 18.72 16.54
C LEU A 484 -20.63 17.62 16.46
N VAL A 485 -21.82 17.91 16.97
CA VAL A 485 -22.97 17.01 16.85
C VAL A 485 -23.44 17.09 15.41
N THR A 486 -23.02 16.15 14.59
CA THR A 486 -23.53 15.96 13.23
C THR A 486 -24.84 15.14 13.26
N ALA A 487 -25.74 15.43 12.31
CA ALA A 487 -26.93 14.61 12.12
C ALA A 487 -26.60 13.21 11.58
N THR A 488 -25.45 13.08 10.90
CA THR A 488 -24.92 11.81 10.38
C THR A 488 -23.99 11.16 11.41
N ARG A 489 -24.20 9.90 11.73
CA ARG A 489 -23.39 9.14 12.68
C ARG A 489 -22.13 8.62 12.03
N VAL A 490 -21.04 8.54 12.81
CA VAL A 490 -19.78 7.94 12.37
C VAL A 490 -19.67 6.52 12.93
N TYR A 491 -19.77 5.53 12.05
CA TYR A 491 -19.54 4.13 12.37
C TYR A 491 -18.15 3.69 11.90
N VAL A 492 -17.71 2.53 12.38
CA VAL A 492 -16.42 1.96 12.00
C VAL A 492 -16.59 0.59 11.34
N ASN A 493 -15.73 0.29 10.35
CA ASN A 493 -15.53 -1.04 9.80
C ASN A 493 -14.54 -1.79 10.69
N LEU A 494 -14.93 -2.93 11.24
CA LEU A 494 -14.07 -3.70 12.16
C LEU A 494 -14.25 -5.21 11.91
N GLY A 495 -13.21 -5.99 12.16
CA GLY A 495 -13.21 -7.45 11.99
C GLY A 495 -12.33 -8.17 13.01
N GLU A 496 -11.40 -7.46 13.66
CA GLU A 496 -10.43 -8.03 14.59
C GLU A 496 -10.92 -7.91 16.03
N PRO A 497 -11.16 -9.04 16.75
CA PRO A 497 -11.64 -9.02 18.14
C PRO A 497 -10.69 -8.28 19.09
N ASP A 498 -9.40 -8.43 18.93
CA ASP A 498 -8.38 -7.82 19.78
C ASP A 498 -8.43 -6.29 19.77
N ARG A 499 -8.90 -5.67 18.70
CA ARG A 499 -9.03 -4.22 18.55
C ARG A 499 -10.36 -3.67 19.07
N ALA A 500 -11.35 -4.53 19.35
CA ALA A 500 -12.70 -4.07 19.71
C ALA A 500 -12.70 -3.11 20.90
N ALA A 501 -11.96 -3.43 21.97
CA ALA A 501 -11.91 -2.60 23.17
C ALA A 501 -11.15 -1.27 22.97
N GLU A 502 -10.16 -1.24 22.10
CA GLU A 502 -9.42 -0.03 21.70
C GLU A 502 -10.34 0.90 20.90
N VAL A 503 -10.95 0.39 19.83
CA VAL A 503 -11.78 1.17 18.91
C VAL A 503 -13.06 1.65 19.61
N ALA A 504 -13.59 0.88 20.54
CA ALA A 504 -14.74 1.29 21.35
C ALA A 504 -14.48 2.54 22.22
N ARG A 505 -13.23 2.90 22.48
CA ARG A 505 -12.85 4.13 23.21
C ARG A 505 -12.75 5.36 22.29
N MET A 506 -12.71 5.17 20.99
CA MET A 506 -12.67 6.24 20.01
C MET A 506 -14.03 6.92 19.87
N ASP A 507 -14.07 8.11 19.25
CA ASP A 507 -15.30 8.86 19.07
C ASP A 507 -16.11 8.35 17.87
N VAL A 508 -16.67 7.16 18.03
CA VAL A 508 -17.51 6.50 17.03
C VAL A 508 -18.86 6.12 17.62
N ASP A 509 -19.90 6.14 16.81
CA ASP A 509 -21.29 5.88 17.23
C ASP A 509 -21.65 4.39 17.18
N GLY A 510 -20.79 3.51 16.65
CA GLY A 510 -21.01 2.07 16.56
C GLY A 510 -20.13 1.37 15.54
N ILE A 511 -20.40 0.10 15.29
CA ILE A 511 -19.81 -0.69 14.20
C ILE A 511 -20.85 -0.80 13.08
N GLY A 512 -20.58 -0.16 11.92
CA GLY A 512 -21.47 -0.22 10.77
C GLY A 512 -21.23 -1.44 9.87
N LEU A 513 -20.03 -2.06 9.98
CA LEU A 513 -19.71 -3.29 9.29
C LEU A 513 -18.77 -4.16 10.14
N LEU A 514 -19.36 -5.16 10.81
CA LEU A 514 -18.62 -6.26 11.40
C LEU A 514 -18.60 -7.44 10.42
N ARG A 515 -17.40 -7.77 9.91
CA ARG A 515 -17.23 -8.76 8.85
C ARG A 515 -17.02 -10.17 9.40
N ALA A 516 -17.91 -11.08 9.07
CA ALA A 516 -17.80 -12.50 9.40
C ALA A 516 -16.52 -13.15 8.84
N GLU A 517 -16.05 -12.70 7.68
CA GLU A 517 -14.92 -13.26 6.94
C GLU A 517 -13.59 -13.16 7.70
N PHE A 518 -13.45 -12.24 8.64
CA PHE A 518 -12.26 -12.15 9.49
C PHE A 518 -12.40 -13.01 10.76
N MET A 519 -13.59 -13.13 11.28
CA MET A 519 -13.84 -13.83 12.55
C MET A 519 -13.94 -15.36 12.38
N ILE A 520 -14.60 -15.81 11.30
CA ILE A 520 -14.88 -17.25 11.09
C ILE A 520 -13.60 -18.06 10.87
N PRO A 521 -12.66 -17.65 10.02
CA PRO A 521 -11.42 -18.40 9.87
C PRO A 521 -10.67 -18.56 11.19
N GLU A 522 -10.61 -17.52 12.00
CA GLU A 522 -9.94 -17.58 13.30
C GLU A 522 -10.68 -18.50 14.28
N ALA A 523 -11.99 -18.34 14.41
CA ALA A 523 -12.83 -19.15 15.29
C ALA A 523 -12.80 -20.65 14.91
N LEU A 524 -12.66 -20.96 13.62
CA LEU A 524 -12.61 -22.32 13.08
C LEU A 524 -11.18 -22.83 12.75
N GLU A 525 -10.15 -22.16 13.26
CA GLU A 525 -8.73 -22.56 13.03
C GLU A 525 -8.38 -22.69 11.54
N HIS A 526 -8.85 -21.72 10.74
CA HIS A 526 -8.73 -21.70 9.27
C HIS A 526 -9.32 -22.93 8.57
N THR A 527 -10.33 -23.57 9.17
CA THR A 527 -11.00 -24.73 8.59
C THR A 527 -12.29 -24.30 7.91
N HIS A 528 -12.57 -24.85 6.71
CA HIS A 528 -13.83 -24.60 6.02
C HIS A 528 -15.03 -25.00 6.89
N PRO A 529 -16.11 -24.20 6.99
CA PRO A 529 -17.24 -24.48 7.89
C PRO A 529 -17.81 -25.89 7.76
N LYS A 530 -17.99 -26.41 6.53
CA LYS A 530 -18.47 -27.78 6.32
C LYS A 530 -17.45 -28.85 6.70
N ALA A 531 -16.16 -28.58 6.49
CA ALA A 531 -15.10 -29.49 6.96
C ALA A 531 -15.05 -29.52 8.50
N PHE A 532 -15.21 -28.35 9.12
CA PHE A 532 -15.33 -28.24 10.59
C PHE A 532 -16.54 -29.04 11.10
N LEU A 533 -17.71 -28.91 10.48
CA LEU A 533 -18.94 -29.62 10.87
C LEU A 533 -18.87 -31.15 10.64
N LYS A 534 -17.98 -31.63 9.74
CA LYS A 534 -17.69 -33.07 9.65
C LYS A 534 -16.87 -33.60 10.84
N ALA A 535 -16.03 -32.76 11.42
CA ALA A 535 -15.12 -33.13 12.50
C ALA A 535 -15.64 -32.77 13.88
N GLN A 536 -16.48 -31.74 13.99
CA GLN A 536 -17.00 -31.16 15.22
C GLN A 536 -18.53 -30.99 15.15
N SER A 537 -19.16 -30.73 16.29
CA SER A 537 -20.61 -30.49 16.33
C SER A 537 -20.99 -29.07 15.88
N GLY A 538 -22.24 -28.90 15.41
CA GLY A 538 -22.81 -27.59 15.16
C GLY A 538 -22.87 -26.70 16.42
N ASP A 539 -22.98 -27.30 17.60
CA ASP A 539 -22.99 -26.55 18.87
C ASP A 539 -21.61 -25.96 19.19
N GLU A 540 -20.51 -26.66 18.82
CA GLU A 540 -19.17 -26.10 18.97
C GLU A 540 -18.94 -24.93 17.99
N PHE A 541 -19.47 -25.03 16.77
CA PHE A 541 -19.49 -23.90 15.84
C PHE A 541 -20.19 -22.68 16.44
N VAL A 542 -21.43 -22.87 16.93
CA VAL A 542 -22.23 -21.81 17.54
C VAL A 542 -21.52 -21.19 18.74
N LYS A 543 -20.92 -22.00 19.61
CA LYS A 543 -20.18 -21.53 20.78
C LYS A 543 -19.02 -20.63 20.39
N ARG A 544 -18.15 -21.08 19.48
CA ARG A 544 -16.97 -20.31 19.04
C ARG A 544 -17.35 -19.00 18.36
N MET A 545 -18.36 -19.04 17.49
CA MET A 545 -18.88 -17.84 16.85
C MET A 545 -19.48 -16.87 17.87
N ALA A 546 -20.27 -17.36 18.84
CA ALA A 546 -20.86 -16.52 19.88
C ALA A 546 -19.79 -15.90 20.78
N GLU A 547 -18.72 -16.61 21.10
CA GLU A 547 -17.57 -16.08 21.85
C GLU A 547 -16.94 -14.89 21.12
N SER A 548 -16.66 -15.00 19.82
CA SER A 548 -16.10 -13.92 19.00
C SER A 548 -17.05 -12.72 18.90
N LEU A 549 -18.34 -12.94 18.60
CA LEU A 549 -19.35 -11.88 18.51
C LEU A 549 -19.54 -11.13 19.83
N ARG A 550 -19.47 -11.84 20.96
CA ARG A 550 -19.65 -11.26 22.31
C ARG A 550 -18.58 -10.24 22.66
N VAL A 551 -17.36 -10.38 22.09
CA VAL A 551 -16.29 -9.41 22.29
C VAL A 551 -16.69 -8.03 21.76
N PHE A 552 -17.20 -7.98 20.53
CA PHE A 552 -17.64 -6.73 19.89
C PHE A 552 -18.93 -6.17 20.54
N ALA A 553 -19.93 -7.01 20.75
CA ALA A 553 -21.19 -6.60 21.36
C ALA A 553 -20.95 -5.96 22.73
N ARG A 554 -20.15 -6.59 23.59
CA ARG A 554 -19.80 -6.08 24.92
C ARG A 554 -19.01 -4.78 24.86
N ALA A 555 -18.02 -4.69 23.97
CA ALA A 555 -17.15 -3.52 23.87
C ALA A 555 -17.91 -2.25 23.44
N PHE A 556 -18.93 -2.43 22.60
CA PHE A 556 -19.72 -1.32 22.04
C PHE A 556 -21.06 -1.07 22.73
N ASP A 557 -21.50 -1.93 23.65
CA ASP A 557 -22.79 -1.74 24.35
C ASP A 557 -22.89 -0.35 25.01
N PRO A 558 -23.97 0.44 24.80
CA PRO A 558 -25.20 0.13 24.04
C PRO A 558 -25.14 0.58 22.54
N ARG A 559 -23.98 0.97 22.00
CA ARG A 559 -23.83 1.41 20.61
C ARG A 559 -24.03 0.25 19.64
N PRO A 560 -24.71 0.44 18.49
CA PRO A 560 -25.06 -0.65 17.57
C PRO A 560 -23.83 -1.31 16.96
N VAL A 561 -23.93 -2.61 16.75
CA VAL A 561 -22.97 -3.46 16.04
C VAL A 561 -23.73 -4.18 14.93
N ILE A 562 -23.46 -3.82 13.67
CA ILE A 562 -24.12 -4.43 12.52
C ILE A 562 -23.26 -5.58 12.01
N TYR A 563 -23.65 -6.79 12.35
CA TYR A 563 -22.98 -8.01 11.91
C TYR A 563 -23.42 -8.39 10.50
N ARG A 564 -22.49 -8.35 9.54
CA ARG A 564 -22.70 -8.89 8.21
C ARG A 564 -22.47 -10.40 8.23
N ALA A 565 -23.50 -11.17 7.91
CA ALA A 565 -23.41 -12.60 7.75
C ALA A 565 -22.39 -12.97 6.64
N MET A 566 -21.94 -14.23 6.63
CA MET A 566 -20.86 -14.69 5.72
C MET A 566 -21.08 -14.33 4.26
N ASP A 567 -20.06 -13.76 3.66
CA ASP A 567 -20.04 -13.39 2.24
C ASP A 567 -18.73 -13.84 1.54
N PHE A 568 -18.23 -14.98 1.96
CA PHE A 568 -17.06 -15.56 1.29
C PHE A 568 -17.36 -15.94 -0.17
N ARG A 569 -16.44 -15.59 -1.04
CA ARG A 569 -16.41 -16.10 -2.41
C ARG A 569 -15.93 -17.55 -2.42
N SER A 570 -16.34 -18.31 -3.44
CA SER A 570 -15.96 -19.72 -3.56
C SER A 570 -14.44 -19.94 -3.56
N ASN A 571 -13.66 -19.04 -4.19
CA ASN A 571 -12.20 -19.11 -4.18
C ASN A 571 -11.59 -18.85 -2.78
N GLU A 572 -12.20 -17.98 -1.97
CA GLU A 572 -11.74 -17.68 -0.60
C GLU A 572 -12.01 -18.88 0.33
N PHE A 573 -13.21 -19.43 0.29
CA PHE A 573 -13.55 -20.63 1.06
C PHE A 573 -12.76 -21.86 0.62
N ARG A 574 -12.47 -21.99 -0.67
CA ARG A 574 -11.65 -23.06 -1.22
C ARG A 574 -10.25 -23.10 -0.61
N ASN A 575 -9.70 -21.95 -0.24
CA ASN A 575 -8.37 -21.81 0.36
C ASN A 575 -8.33 -22.21 1.85
N LEU A 576 -9.47 -22.37 2.52
CA LEU A 576 -9.52 -22.86 3.89
C LEU A 576 -9.25 -24.39 3.94
N LYS A 577 -8.77 -24.88 5.07
CA LYS A 577 -8.53 -26.33 5.27
C LYS A 577 -9.77 -27.16 4.94
N GLY A 578 -9.66 -28.06 3.98
CA GLY A 578 -10.76 -28.89 3.50
C GLY A 578 -11.73 -28.20 2.53
N GLY A 579 -11.48 -26.93 2.14
CA GLY A 579 -12.39 -26.17 1.27
C GLY A 579 -12.49 -26.69 -0.15
N GLU A 580 -11.42 -27.28 -0.68
CA GLU A 580 -11.41 -27.86 -2.04
C GLU A 580 -12.50 -28.91 -2.28
N GLU A 581 -12.94 -29.59 -1.24
CA GLU A 581 -13.97 -30.64 -1.30
C GLU A 581 -15.38 -30.04 -1.48
N PHE A 582 -15.62 -28.82 -0.96
CA PHE A 582 -16.96 -28.25 -0.86
C PHE A 582 -17.23 -27.09 -1.81
N GLU A 583 -16.17 -26.44 -2.28
CA GLU A 583 -16.32 -25.22 -3.06
C GLU A 583 -16.13 -25.48 -4.57
N PRO A 584 -17.09 -24.99 -5.40
CA PRO A 584 -16.95 -25.06 -6.86
C PRO A 584 -15.78 -24.18 -7.33
N GLN A 585 -15.17 -24.60 -8.42
CA GLN A 585 -14.25 -23.73 -9.15
C GLN A 585 -15.04 -22.87 -10.12
N GLU A 586 -15.16 -21.58 -9.86
CA GLU A 586 -15.90 -20.64 -10.68
C GLU A 586 -14.97 -19.79 -11.54
N ALA A 587 -15.44 -19.46 -12.75
CA ALA A 587 -14.70 -18.56 -13.65
C ALA A 587 -14.70 -17.11 -13.13
N ASN A 588 -15.76 -16.68 -12.45
CA ASN A 588 -15.88 -15.38 -11.83
C ASN A 588 -16.53 -15.49 -10.44
N PRO A 589 -15.76 -15.76 -9.38
CA PRO A 589 -16.27 -15.87 -8.01
C PRO A 589 -16.92 -14.58 -7.46
N MET A 590 -16.58 -13.41 -8.02
CA MET A 590 -17.12 -12.13 -7.57
C MET A 590 -18.64 -12.05 -7.70
N ILE A 591 -19.20 -12.58 -8.78
CA ILE A 591 -20.64 -12.63 -9.04
C ILE A 591 -21.22 -14.04 -8.89
N GLY A 592 -20.42 -14.94 -8.32
CA GLY A 592 -20.71 -16.37 -8.21
C GLY A 592 -21.46 -16.79 -6.95
N TYR A 593 -21.02 -17.90 -6.38
CA TYR A 593 -21.62 -18.59 -5.23
C TYR A 593 -21.21 -17.93 -3.92
N ARG A 594 -21.91 -16.86 -3.55
CA ARG A 594 -21.62 -16.05 -2.33
C ARG A 594 -22.91 -15.42 -1.77
N GLY A 595 -22.79 -14.90 -0.55
CA GLY A 595 -23.81 -14.07 0.10
C GLY A 595 -25.18 -14.74 0.23
N CYS A 596 -26.23 -13.96 0.01
CA CYS A 596 -27.63 -14.38 0.12
C CYS A 596 -27.95 -15.67 -0.66
N PHE A 597 -27.40 -15.82 -1.87
CA PHE A 597 -27.62 -17.02 -2.68
C PHE A 597 -27.06 -18.30 -2.04
N ARG A 598 -25.89 -18.21 -1.39
CA ARG A 598 -25.30 -19.34 -0.65
C ARG A 598 -26.26 -19.88 0.40
N TYR A 599 -26.90 -19.01 1.14
CA TYR A 599 -27.86 -19.37 2.19
C TYR A 599 -29.14 -20.03 1.67
N THR A 600 -29.53 -19.75 0.41
CA THR A 600 -30.63 -20.48 -0.21
C THR A 600 -30.28 -21.93 -0.51
N ARG A 601 -28.99 -22.26 -0.65
CA ARG A 601 -28.47 -23.59 -0.96
C ARG A 601 -27.94 -24.34 0.27
N GLU A 602 -27.49 -23.61 1.25
CA GLU A 602 -26.87 -24.11 2.49
C GLU A 602 -27.56 -23.50 3.72
N PRO A 603 -28.88 -23.70 3.89
CA PRO A 603 -29.66 -23.07 4.96
C PRO A 603 -29.19 -23.49 6.36
N GLU A 604 -28.61 -24.69 6.49
CA GLU A 604 -28.06 -25.22 7.75
C GLU A 604 -26.88 -24.38 8.25
N LEU A 605 -26.06 -23.82 7.35
CA LEU A 605 -24.93 -22.98 7.75
C LEU A 605 -25.42 -21.63 8.28
N PHE A 606 -26.40 -21.03 7.59
CA PHE A 606 -27.01 -19.78 8.07
C PHE A 606 -27.74 -19.98 9.39
N ALA A 607 -28.42 -21.12 9.59
CA ALA A 607 -29.08 -21.43 10.85
C ALA A 607 -28.09 -21.48 12.04
N LEU A 608 -26.85 -21.93 11.84
CA LEU A 608 -25.82 -21.93 12.88
C LEU A 608 -25.36 -20.51 13.21
N GLU A 609 -25.17 -19.64 12.20
CA GLU A 609 -24.85 -18.23 12.42
C GLU A 609 -25.99 -17.54 13.20
N LEU A 610 -27.24 -17.74 12.80
CA LEU A 610 -28.41 -17.16 13.49
C LEU A 610 -28.53 -17.65 14.96
N ARG A 611 -28.17 -18.89 15.23
CA ARG A 611 -28.10 -19.41 16.60
C ARG A 611 -27.01 -18.72 17.42
N ALA A 612 -25.82 -18.51 16.83
CA ALA A 612 -24.72 -17.80 17.49
C ALA A 612 -25.12 -16.35 17.82
N LEU A 613 -25.75 -15.68 16.85
CA LEU A 613 -26.28 -14.32 17.04
C LEU A 613 -27.30 -14.26 18.17
N ALA A 614 -28.25 -15.20 18.17
CA ALA A 614 -29.30 -15.30 19.19
C ALA A 614 -28.75 -15.55 20.60
N GLU A 615 -27.67 -16.34 20.71
CA GLU A 615 -27.00 -16.59 21.98
C GLU A 615 -26.38 -15.32 22.56
N VAL A 616 -25.73 -14.49 21.72
CA VAL A 616 -25.13 -13.23 22.15
C VAL A 616 -26.19 -12.19 22.48
N ARG A 617 -27.27 -12.13 21.70
CA ARG A 617 -28.37 -11.17 21.92
C ARG A 617 -29.18 -11.37 23.20
N ARG A 618 -29.05 -12.52 23.86
CA ARG A 618 -29.61 -12.69 25.20
C ARG A 618 -29.00 -11.74 26.24
N ASP A 619 -27.74 -11.37 26.03
CA ASP A 619 -26.98 -10.53 26.95
C ASP A 619 -26.77 -9.10 26.38
N PHE A 620 -26.78 -8.93 25.04
CA PHE A 620 -26.45 -7.70 24.35
C PHE A 620 -27.41 -7.43 23.18
N GLU A 621 -28.34 -6.52 23.36
CA GLU A 621 -29.36 -6.18 22.35
C GLU A 621 -28.79 -5.34 21.17
N ASN A 622 -27.59 -4.77 21.32
CA ASN A 622 -26.95 -3.89 20.36
C ASN A 622 -26.36 -4.59 19.12
N LEU A 623 -26.44 -5.92 19.03
CA LEU A 623 -25.93 -6.70 17.90
C LEU A 623 -27.05 -6.96 16.89
N HIS A 624 -26.94 -6.45 15.67
CA HIS A 624 -27.95 -6.54 14.61
C HIS A 624 -27.44 -7.35 13.42
N LEU A 625 -28.36 -7.82 12.56
CA LEU A 625 -28.04 -8.70 11.42
C LEU A 625 -28.07 -7.93 10.11
N MET A 626 -27.04 -8.11 9.26
CA MET A 626 -26.99 -7.66 7.88
C MET A 626 -26.82 -8.84 6.92
N ILE A 627 -27.73 -8.94 5.95
CA ILE A 627 -27.71 -9.99 4.90
C ILE A 627 -26.91 -9.45 3.71
N PRO A 628 -25.80 -10.13 3.31
CA PRO A 628 -24.93 -9.68 2.23
C PRO A 628 -25.44 -10.07 0.84
N PHE A 629 -25.02 -9.32 -0.16
CA PHE A 629 -25.11 -9.62 -1.58
C PHE A 629 -26.50 -10.07 -2.08
N VAL A 630 -27.51 -9.28 -1.75
CA VAL A 630 -28.91 -9.53 -2.13
C VAL A 630 -29.11 -9.20 -3.62
N ARG A 631 -29.34 -10.22 -4.44
CA ARG A 631 -29.59 -10.08 -5.90
C ARG A 631 -31.06 -9.97 -6.23
N THR A 632 -31.87 -10.80 -5.57
CA THR A 632 -33.29 -10.97 -5.90
C THR A 632 -34.18 -10.99 -4.64
N GLY A 633 -35.45 -10.62 -4.82
CA GLY A 633 -36.44 -10.71 -3.71
C GLY A 633 -36.62 -12.13 -3.20
N HIS A 634 -36.56 -13.15 -4.07
CA HIS A 634 -36.70 -14.54 -3.68
C HIS A 634 -35.56 -15.03 -2.76
N GLU A 635 -34.32 -14.62 -3.05
CA GLU A 635 -33.17 -14.92 -2.18
C GLU A 635 -33.37 -14.27 -0.79
N LEU A 636 -33.78 -13.00 -0.75
CA LEU A 636 -34.02 -12.27 0.48
C LEU A 636 -35.18 -12.89 1.27
N GLU A 637 -36.31 -13.20 0.62
CA GLU A 637 -37.46 -13.85 1.25
C GLU A 637 -37.06 -15.16 1.93
N THR A 638 -36.23 -15.97 1.25
CA THR A 638 -35.70 -17.22 1.80
C THR A 638 -34.88 -16.99 3.05
N CYS A 639 -33.95 -16.01 3.04
CA CYS A 639 -33.14 -15.68 4.20
C CYS A 639 -33.99 -15.14 5.34
N LEU A 640 -34.95 -14.26 5.09
CA LEU A 640 -35.84 -13.71 6.13
C LEU A 640 -36.74 -14.77 6.73
N ARG A 641 -37.20 -15.76 5.95
CA ARG A 641 -37.91 -16.91 6.49
C ARG A 641 -37.05 -17.72 7.44
N LEU A 642 -35.76 -17.98 7.09
CA LEU A 642 -34.84 -18.66 8.01
C LEU A 642 -34.58 -17.85 9.28
N VAL A 643 -34.53 -16.53 9.20
CA VAL A 643 -34.46 -15.66 10.41
C VAL A 643 -35.72 -15.82 11.25
N ALA A 644 -36.91 -15.81 10.65
CA ALA A 644 -38.19 -15.95 11.36
C ALA A 644 -38.35 -17.34 12.02
N GLU A 645 -37.82 -18.39 11.38
CA GLU A 645 -37.81 -19.77 11.89
C GLU A 645 -36.73 -20.01 12.98
N SER A 646 -35.76 -19.10 13.11
CA SER A 646 -34.66 -19.17 14.08
C SER A 646 -35.08 -18.64 15.47
N PRO A 647 -34.25 -18.81 16.51
CA PRO A 647 -34.47 -18.18 17.82
C PRO A 647 -34.61 -16.66 17.80
N LEU A 648 -34.19 -16.00 16.70
CA LEU A 648 -34.31 -14.54 16.49
C LEU A 648 -35.68 -14.12 15.96
N GLY A 649 -36.55 -15.04 15.52
CA GLY A 649 -37.81 -14.72 14.88
C GLY A 649 -38.80 -13.93 15.75
N GLY A 650 -38.71 -14.09 17.08
CA GLY A 650 -39.52 -13.36 18.05
C GLY A 650 -38.90 -12.07 18.60
N ASP A 651 -37.66 -11.74 18.18
CA ASP A 651 -36.94 -10.58 18.70
C ASP A 651 -37.33 -9.29 17.93
N SER A 652 -38.18 -8.48 18.56
CA SER A 652 -38.69 -7.22 18.01
C SER A 652 -37.64 -6.10 17.94
N HIS A 653 -36.53 -6.23 18.70
CA HIS A 653 -35.45 -5.26 18.73
C HIS A 653 -34.33 -5.59 17.73
N LEU A 654 -34.41 -6.76 17.06
CA LEU A 654 -33.47 -7.11 16.03
C LEU A 654 -33.68 -6.26 14.76
N GLU A 655 -32.75 -5.39 14.46
CA GLU A 655 -32.73 -4.74 13.16
C GLU A 655 -32.24 -5.70 12.08
N ARG A 656 -32.91 -5.66 10.92
CA ARG A 656 -32.61 -6.50 9.75
C ARG A 656 -32.13 -5.62 8.63
N TRP A 657 -30.84 -5.65 8.40
CA TRP A 657 -30.18 -4.88 7.37
C TRP A 657 -29.90 -5.71 6.11
N ILE A 658 -29.79 -5.05 4.98
CA ILE A 658 -29.21 -5.62 3.76
C ILE A 658 -27.98 -4.82 3.32
N MET A 659 -27.04 -5.51 2.68
CA MET A 659 -25.97 -4.84 1.96
C MET A 659 -26.48 -4.47 0.56
N ALA A 660 -26.51 -3.18 0.25
CA ALA A 660 -26.89 -2.64 -1.04
C ALA A 660 -25.65 -2.57 -1.94
N GLU A 661 -25.36 -3.63 -2.63
CA GLU A 661 -24.15 -3.79 -3.43
C GLU A 661 -24.41 -4.38 -4.83
N VAL A 662 -25.67 -4.77 -5.12
CA VAL A 662 -26.11 -5.20 -6.44
C VAL A 662 -27.08 -4.16 -7.01
N PRO A 663 -26.95 -3.74 -8.29
CA PRO A 663 -27.77 -2.69 -8.89
C PRO A 663 -29.29 -2.89 -8.80
N SER A 664 -29.74 -4.13 -8.66
CA SER A 664 -31.17 -4.45 -8.48
C SER A 664 -31.80 -3.76 -7.27
N VAL A 665 -30.99 -3.47 -6.22
CA VAL A 665 -31.48 -2.83 -4.99
C VAL A 665 -32.02 -1.41 -5.25
N VAL A 666 -31.45 -0.69 -6.21
CA VAL A 666 -31.90 0.66 -6.59
C VAL A 666 -33.38 0.70 -6.97
N TYR A 667 -33.87 -0.39 -7.59
CA TYR A 667 -35.23 -0.49 -8.09
C TYR A 667 -36.17 -1.28 -7.16
N TRP A 668 -35.63 -2.19 -6.37
CA TRP A 668 -36.43 -3.13 -5.56
C TRP A 668 -36.47 -2.82 -4.07
N LEU A 669 -35.80 -1.77 -3.63
CA LEU A 669 -35.71 -1.38 -2.23
C LEU A 669 -37.10 -1.26 -1.55
N PRO A 670 -38.15 -0.67 -2.16
CA PRO A 670 -39.49 -0.65 -1.54
C PRO A 670 -40.02 -2.05 -1.22
N LYS A 671 -39.77 -3.01 -2.12
CA LYS A 671 -40.21 -4.39 -1.91
C LYS A 671 -39.44 -5.10 -0.80
N TYR A 672 -38.13 -4.80 -0.67
CA TYR A 672 -37.31 -5.34 0.41
C TYR A 672 -37.77 -4.81 1.78
N VAL A 673 -38.17 -3.53 1.84
CA VAL A 673 -38.75 -2.95 3.07
C VAL A 673 -40.10 -3.58 3.39
N GLU A 674 -40.99 -3.82 2.42
CA GLU A 674 -42.24 -4.55 2.62
C GLU A 674 -42.01 -5.96 3.18
N MET A 675 -40.85 -6.58 2.90
CA MET A 675 -40.47 -7.90 3.45
C MET A 675 -39.94 -7.81 4.90
N GLY A 676 -39.75 -6.61 5.45
CA GLY A 676 -39.35 -6.40 6.85
C GLY A 676 -37.88 -5.98 7.04
N ILE A 677 -37.21 -5.40 6.03
CA ILE A 677 -35.92 -4.77 6.17
C ILE A 677 -36.07 -3.42 6.84
N THR A 678 -35.20 -3.14 7.84
CA THR A 678 -35.24 -1.94 8.68
C THR A 678 -34.03 -1.03 8.42
N GLY A 679 -33.00 -1.52 7.74
CA GLY A 679 -31.79 -0.76 7.43
C GLY A 679 -31.08 -1.25 6.18
N VAL A 680 -30.32 -0.34 5.58
CA VAL A 680 -29.52 -0.58 4.37
C VAL A 680 -28.10 -0.06 4.61
N SER A 681 -27.10 -0.87 4.32
CA SER A 681 -25.71 -0.42 4.22
C SER A 681 -25.25 -0.52 2.78
N ILE A 682 -24.81 0.60 2.19
CA ILE A 682 -24.35 0.64 0.82
C ILE A 682 -22.92 0.08 0.76
N GLY A 683 -22.76 -1.07 0.10
CA GLY A 683 -21.46 -1.66 -0.21
C GLY A 683 -20.91 -1.06 -1.50
N SER A 684 -20.39 0.18 -1.43
CA SER A 684 -20.03 0.96 -2.63
C SER A 684 -18.99 0.28 -3.49
N ASN A 685 -18.11 -0.54 -2.93
CA ASN A 685 -17.10 -1.27 -3.70
C ASN A 685 -17.73 -2.25 -4.71
N ASP A 686 -18.61 -3.14 -4.27
CA ASP A 686 -19.27 -4.12 -5.14
C ASP A 686 -20.35 -3.46 -5.99
N LEU A 687 -21.05 -2.44 -5.46
CA LEU A 687 -22.02 -1.66 -6.25
C LEU A 687 -21.34 -0.97 -7.44
N THR A 688 -20.18 -0.33 -7.24
CA THR A 688 -19.41 0.30 -8.32
C THR A 688 -19.02 -0.71 -9.37
N GLN A 689 -18.46 -1.84 -8.94
CA GLN A 689 -18.06 -2.93 -9.85
C GLN A 689 -19.22 -3.41 -10.73
N LEU A 690 -20.39 -3.62 -10.14
CA LEU A 690 -21.54 -4.15 -10.84
C LEU A 690 -22.29 -3.10 -11.65
N MET A 691 -22.31 -1.85 -11.22
CA MET A 691 -22.89 -0.73 -11.97
C MET A 691 -22.12 -0.45 -13.26
N LEU A 692 -20.78 -0.45 -13.17
CA LEU A 692 -19.91 -0.16 -14.30
C LEU A 692 -19.59 -1.42 -15.14
N GLY A 693 -19.92 -2.62 -14.64
CA GLY A 693 -19.54 -3.88 -15.28
C GLY A 693 -18.03 -4.09 -15.30
N VAL A 694 -17.32 -3.58 -14.29
CA VAL A 694 -15.86 -3.57 -14.18
C VAL A 694 -15.43 -4.49 -13.05
N ASP A 695 -14.53 -5.41 -13.32
CA ASP A 695 -13.88 -6.18 -12.27
C ASP A 695 -12.75 -5.35 -11.66
N ARG A 696 -12.91 -4.94 -10.39
CA ARG A 696 -11.92 -4.13 -9.64
C ARG A 696 -10.59 -4.85 -9.44
N ASP A 697 -10.62 -6.18 -9.45
CA ASP A 697 -9.43 -7.02 -9.28
C ASP A 697 -8.74 -7.29 -10.63
N SER A 698 -9.33 -6.82 -11.74
CA SER A 698 -8.78 -6.95 -13.09
C SER A 698 -7.70 -5.90 -13.36
N ALA A 699 -6.51 -6.36 -13.71
CA ALA A 699 -5.41 -5.49 -14.10
C ALA A 699 -5.71 -4.63 -15.35
N LEU A 700 -6.63 -5.09 -16.22
CA LEU A 700 -7.03 -4.38 -17.44
C LEU A 700 -8.08 -3.30 -17.20
N PHE A 701 -9.00 -3.54 -16.27
CA PHE A 701 -10.17 -2.68 -16.05
C PHE A 701 -10.13 -1.91 -14.74
N GLY A 702 -9.14 -2.14 -13.86
CA GLY A 702 -9.03 -1.46 -12.56
C GLY A 702 -8.99 0.07 -12.67
N SER A 703 -8.48 0.62 -13.77
CA SER A 703 -8.52 2.07 -14.04
C SER A 703 -9.91 2.62 -14.39
N ALA A 704 -10.85 1.75 -14.80
CA ALA A 704 -12.24 2.11 -15.06
C ALA A 704 -13.12 1.99 -13.80
N TYR A 705 -12.56 1.46 -12.69
CA TYR A 705 -13.23 1.38 -11.40
C TYR A 705 -13.03 2.72 -10.64
N ASP A 706 -14.08 3.51 -10.54
CA ASP A 706 -14.10 4.74 -9.74
C ASP A 706 -15.44 4.85 -8.99
N GLU A 707 -15.41 4.80 -7.66
CA GLU A 707 -16.60 4.97 -6.82
C GLU A 707 -17.23 6.36 -6.96
N ARG A 708 -16.51 7.32 -7.58
CA ARG A 708 -16.97 8.70 -7.85
C ARG A 708 -17.58 8.85 -9.25
N ASP A 709 -17.69 7.77 -10.02
CA ASP A 709 -18.36 7.81 -11.32
C ASP A 709 -19.80 8.35 -11.15
N PRO A 710 -20.26 9.26 -12.03
CA PRO A 710 -21.60 9.84 -11.95
C PRO A 710 -22.73 8.82 -11.87
N ALA A 711 -22.64 7.70 -12.59
CA ALA A 711 -23.67 6.64 -12.56
C ALA A 711 -23.71 5.93 -11.20
N VAL A 712 -22.56 5.74 -10.56
CA VAL A 712 -22.45 5.16 -9.21
C VAL A 712 -23.01 6.12 -8.18
N LEU A 713 -22.63 7.41 -8.27
CA LEU A 713 -23.12 8.45 -7.37
C LEU A 713 -24.63 8.63 -7.47
N ASP A 714 -25.21 8.57 -8.66
CA ASP A 714 -26.66 8.64 -8.88
C ASP A 714 -27.38 7.44 -8.26
N ALA A 715 -26.83 6.24 -8.38
CA ALA A 715 -27.36 5.04 -7.74
C ALA A 715 -27.36 5.17 -6.21
N ILE A 716 -26.23 5.61 -5.62
CA ILE A 716 -26.09 5.83 -4.19
C ILE A 716 -27.07 6.89 -3.69
N LYS A 717 -27.17 8.02 -4.38
CA LYS A 717 -28.13 9.09 -4.06
C LYS A 717 -29.57 8.60 -4.14
N SER A 718 -29.90 7.76 -5.12
CA SER A 718 -31.22 7.17 -5.26
C SER A 718 -31.56 6.24 -4.09
N ILE A 719 -30.60 5.41 -3.65
CA ILE A 719 -30.78 4.53 -2.48
C ILE A 719 -31.01 5.37 -1.22
N ILE A 720 -30.17 6.39 -0.94
CA ILE A 720 -30.31 7.26 0.23
C ILE A 720 -31.69 7.96 0.21
N THR A 721 -32.07 8.52 -0.93
CA THR A 721 -33.37 9.23 -1.07
C THR A 721 -34.54 8.30 -0.81
N GLU A 722 -34.46 7.05 -1.32
CA GLU A 722 -35.51 6.08 -1.18
C GLU A 722 -35.59 5.53 0.26
N CYS A 723 -34.45 5.29 0.93
CA CYS A 723 -34.43 4.93 2.36
C CYS A 723 -35.12 5.97 3.22
N ARG A 724 -34.82 7.26 2.99
CA ARG A 724 -35.47 8.36 3.69
C ARG A 724 -36.98 8.41 3.42
N ARG A 725 -37.43 8.20 2.18
CA ARG A 725 -38.83 8.15 1.81
C ARG A 725 -39.57 7.00 2.51
N LEU A 726 -38.89 5.86 2.67
CA LEU A 726 -39.42 4.66 3.32
C LEU A 726 -39.30 4.67 4.84
N GLY A 727 -38.59 5.63 5.42
CA GLY A 727 -38.39 5.77 6.87
C GLY A 727 -37.47 4.69 7.48
N ILE A 728 -36.54 4.14 6.70
CA ILE A 728 -35.54 3.17 7.16
C ILE A 728 -34.14 3.80 7.22
N THR A 729 -33.27 3.24 8.03
CA THR A 729 -31.88 3.73 8.21
C THR A 729 -31.01 3.41 6.98
N CYS A 730 -30.22 4.39 6.54
CA CYS A 730 -29.25 4.25 5.45
C CYS A 730 -27.82 4.51 5.93
N SER A 731 -26.94 3.57 5.66
CA SER A 731 -25.49 3.65 5.91
C SER A 731 -24.69 3.38 4.64
N ILE A 732 -23.40 3.66 4.70
CA ILE A 732 -22.41 3.26 3.66
C ILE A 732 -21.18 2.70 4.36
N CYS A 733 -20.52 1.70 3.75
CA CYS A 733 -19.36 1.03 4.34
C CYS A 733 -18.22 0.76 3.34
N GLY A 734 -18.22 1.42 2.18
CA GLY A 734 -17.15 1.33 1.19
C GLY A 734 -15.89 2.10 1.58
N GLN A 735 -14.89 2.08 0.70
CA GLN A 735 -13.62 2.76 0.95
C GLN A 735 -13.64 4.27 0.63
N ALA A 736 -14.47 4.69 -0.32
CA ALA A 736 -14.49 6.06 -0.79
C ALA A 736 -14.67 7.11 0.33
N PRO A 737 -15.57 6.95 1.32
CA PRO A 737 -15.69 7.91 2.42
C PRO A 737 -14.45 8.00 3.31
N SER A 738 -13.68 6.90 3.43
CA SER A 738 -12.43 6.87 4.21
C SER A 738 -11.24 7.52 3.49
N VAL A 739 -11.33 7.65 2.15
CA VAL A 739 -10.22 8.13 1.30
C VAL A 739 -10.50 9.53 0.75
N HIS A 740 -11.76 9.88 0.53
CA HIS A 740 -12.21 11.10 -0.14
C HIS A 740 -13.16 11.91 0.75
N PRO A 741 -12.70 12.93 1.48
CA PRO A 741 -13.56 13.75 2.34
C PRO A 741 -14.74 14.40 1.57
N GLU A 742 -14.50 14.85 0.33
CA GLU A 742 -15.53 15.41 -0.53
C GLU A 742 -16.64 14.43 -0.89
N TYR A 743 -16.34 13.15 -0.83
CA TYR A 743 -17.34 12.09 -1.01
C TYR A 743 -18.24 11.97 0.23
N ALA A 744 -17.67 12.05 1.42
CA ALA A 744 -18.41 12.04 2.67
C ALA A 744 -19.32 13.28 2.79
N GLU A 745 -18.83 14.47 2.40
CA GLU A 745 -19.63 15.72 2.36
C GLU A 745 -20.90 15.54 1.50
N ARG A 746 -20.77 14.96 0.29
CA ARG A 746 -21.93 14.68 -0.58
C ARG A 746 -22.93 13.71 0.04
N LEU A 747 -22.47 12.68 0.74
CA LEU A 747 -23.35 11.72 1.42
C LEU A 747 -24.16 12.42 2.51
N VAL A 748 -23.51 13.30 3.28
CA VAL A 748 -24.17 14.12 4.31
C VAL A 748 -25.19 15.08 3.68
N GLU A 749 -24.85 15.75 2.58
CA GLU A 749 -25.78 16.61 1.82
C GLU A 749 -27.00 15.85 1.32
N TRP A 750 -26.85 14.59 0.92
CA TRP A 750 -27.98 13.73 0.50
C TRP A 750 -28.78 13.20 1.69
N GLY A 751 -28.27 13.39 2.91
CA GLY A 751 -28.95 13.05 4.16
C GLY A 751 -28.83 11.58 4.55
N ILE A 752 -27.63 10.99 4.38
CA ILE A 752 -27.33 9.64 4.89
C ILE A 752 -27.35 9.65 6.44
N ASP A 753 -27.84 8.58 7.05
CA ASP A 753 -27.94 8.48 8.51
C ASP A 753 -26.60 8.15 9.18
N SER A 754 -25.75 7.37 8.51
CA SER A 754 -24.42 7.02 9.03
C SER A 754 -23.41 6.72 7.91
N ILE A 755 -22.15 6.96 8.24
CA ILE A 755 -20.99 6.63 7.38
C ILE A 755 -20.08 5.73 8.19
N SER A 756 -19.81 4.52 7.68
CA SER A 756 -18.88 3.58 8.30
C SER A 756 -17.52 3.68 7.64
N VAL A 757 -16.52 4.10 8.40
CA VAL A 757 -15.15 4.35 7.95
C VAL A 757 -14.17 3.31 8.47
N ASN A 758 -12.99 3.24 7.89
CA ASN A 758 -11.90 2.45 8.47
C ASN A 758 -11.40 3.12 9.76
N VAL A 759 -10.81 2.32 10.65
CA VAL A 759 -10.36 2.79 11.98
C VAL A 759 -9.37 3.97 11.86
N ASP A 760 -8.50 3.96 10.85
CA ASP A 760 -7.52 5.01 10.57
C ASP A 760 -8.11 6.31 10.00
N ALA A 761 -9.39 6.31 9.63
CA ALA A 761 -10.11 7.45 9.06
C ALA A 761 -11.12 8.11 10.04
N ILE A 762 -11.21 7.65 11.29
CA ILE A 762 -12.18 8.14 12.29
C ILE A 762 -11.98 9.62 12.62
N ASP A 763 -10.73 10.08 12.63
CA ASP A 763 -10.36 11.46 12.99
C ASP A 763 -10.32 12.41 11.76
N ARG A 764 -10.66 11.93 10.57
CA ARG A 764 -10.72 12.68 9.29
C ARG A 764 -12.12 13.23 9.05
#